data_76d19f71ac994e6ceb9eb45c9b57174d
#
_entry.id   76d19f71ac994e6ceb9eb45c9b57174d
#
_cell.length_a   1.000
_cell.length_b   1.000
_cell.length_c   1.000
_cell.angle_alpha   90.00
_cell.angle_beta   90.00
_cell.angle_gamma   90.00
#
_symmetry.space_group_name_H-M   'P 1'
#
loop_
_entity.id
_entity.type
_entity.pdbx_description
1 polymer ?
#
loop_
_entity_poly.entity_id
_entity_poly.type
_entity_poly.pdbx_seq_one_letter_code
_entity_poly.pdbx_strand_id
1 'polypeptide(L)'
;MKKRFTLFLVTSLLLAVASTSFASTPTVDTVKVGLSKDLIYFVFPDRYLNGDISNDSFPGYNPRETAYFHGGDLKGLTGTCAAGDNGLARIKKLGFTAVWVTPLVVQQKPTPNGAGYHGYWGVDFLNVDPHLGTKADMVAFAECAKKLNLKLILDIVTNHTGDVISYNDQKAYISADLANAKNPAWLNDLNNYHNVGPMSNCWGDGPCIQIGDFYGLDDLATEKPVVYNGWADVYSQWIKDYGLSGFRVDTARHVDDDFFKHWSPQINAAAKSVGIDNFTTFGEVWDVNPINLMNYVRRNKIQTVLDFPFQRTAVEFASGYSDASVVENLFAYDDLYTSATSDASNLVTFLGNHDMGRVAKIIESKRINKADELLPRTLLGHALMYFSRGIPSVYYGDEVGMIGTGAGSDQLARQDMFATKVGIWKTEARVGSKPIGTGDSFAITDSHPIAKYLKVLAGLRAANPALANASMQIRYAKEGLLVLSKKDDAEGREYLVAFNNSTKAIKANITTATSTGGWKALLGKPTVSAKNEVVTLTVPALSTIVLKANKNIDKVDVKVGKITSEMDYLSGYYETKASVVSKDLLKVTFYCKSSTDGPWISLGTDTTAPYSVYIDPLEYSEQSLELRATVVNSKGASYELPHANITIAAP
;
A
#
# COMPACT_ATOMS: atom_id res chain seq x y z
N MET A 1 86.72 -28.32 -42.71
CA MET A 1 85.84 -27.09 -42.69
C MET A 1 84.62 -27.46 -41.87
N LYS A 2 84.55 -27.07 -40.58
CA LYS A 2 83.40 -27.31 -39.73
C LYS A 2 82.75 -26.00 -39.46
N LYS A 3 81.47 -25.77 -39.97
CA LYS A 3 80.66 -24.64 -39.65
C LYS A 3 79.90 -24.90 -38.31
N ARG A 4 80.13 -24.03 -37.35
CA ARG A 4 79.38 -24.01 -36.09
C ARG A 4 78.10 -23.21 -36.30
N PHE A 5 76.94 -23.83 -35.98
CA PHE A 5 75.66 -23.14 -35.87
C PHE A 5 75.47 -22.76 -34.41
N THR A 6 75.26 -21.47 -34.17
CA THR A 6 74.91 -20.93 -32.84
C THR A 6 73.39 -20.80 -32.78
N LEU A 7 72.79 -21.52 -31.83
CA LEU A 7 71.33 -21.50 -31.57
C LEU A 7 71.04 -20.39 -30.57
N PHE A 8 70.29 -19.37 -30.99
CA PHE A 8 69.74 -18.38 -30.08
C PHE A 8 68.41 -18.87 -29.50
N LEU A 9 68.42 -19.05 -28.17
CA LEU A 9 67.20 -19.39 -27.40
C LEU A 9 66.48 -18.05 -27.03
N VAL A 10 65.32 -17.77 -27.65
CA VAL A 10 64.45 -16.64 -27.28
C VAL A 10 63.48 -17.19 -26.25
N THR A 11 63.68 -16.85 -24.97
CA THR A 11 62.74 -17.13 -23.88
C THR A 11 61.64 -16.08 -23.91
N SER A 12 60.44 -16.46 -24.43
CA SER A 12 59.23 -15.68 -24.33
C SER A 12 58.64 -15.79 -22.92
N LEU A 13 58.73 -14.72 -22.15
CA LEU A 13 58.08 -14.59 -20.86
C LEU A 13 56.59 -14.30 -21.08
N LEU A 14 55.74 -15.33 -20.99
CA LEU A 14 54.28 -15.13 -20.94
C LEU A 14 53.94 -14.63 -19.52
N LEU A 15 53.63 -13.33 -19.42
CA LEU A 15 52.90 -12.79 -18.28
C LEU A 15 51.45 -13.33 -18.33
N ALA A 16 51.15 -14.36 -17.52
CA ALA A 16 49.79 -14.72 -17.23
C ALA A 16 49.16 -13.61 -16.34
N VAL A 17 48.35 -12.75 -16.92
CA VAL A 17 47.46 -11.91 -16.16
C VAL A 17 46.38 -12.85 -15.59
N ALA A 18 46.54 -13.23 -14.33
CA ALA A 18 45.49 -13.89 -13.59
C ALA A 18 44.32 -12.88 -13.44
N SER A 19 43.34 -13.02 -14.28
CA SER A 19 42.01 -12.39 -14.05
C SER A 19 41.41 -13.09 -12.82
N THR A 20 41.58 -12.48 -11.65
CA THR A 20 40.81 -12.83 -10.46
C THR A 20 39.37 -12.50 -10.76
N SER A 21 38.59 -13.50 -11.15
CA SER A 21 37.12 -13.38 -11.12
C SER A 21 36.73 -13.30 -9.65
N PHE A 22 36.53 -12.10 -9.16
CA PHE A 22 35.81 -11.91 -7.91
C PHE A 22 34.44 -12.53 -8.10
N ALA A 23 34.06 -13.51 -7.29
CA ALA A 23 32.70 -13.99 -7.22
C ALA A 23 31.84 -12.76 -6.87
N SER A 24 31.08 -12.27 -7.84
CA SER A 24 30.15 -11.17 -7.60
C SER A 24 29.16 -11.62 -6.52
N THR A 25 29.08 -10.88 -5.43
CA THR A 25 28.00 -11.09 -4.46
C THR A 25 26.68 -10.96 -5.21
N PRO A 26 25.78 -11.94 -5.12
CA PRO A 26 24.52 -11.85 -5.84
C PRO A 26 23.77 -10.60 -5.40
N THR A 27 23.20 -9.85 -6.35
CA THR A 27 22.29 -8.75 -6.04
C THR A 27 21.07 -9.30 -5.32
N VAL A 28 20.67 -8.61 -4.26
CA VAL A 28 19.43 -8.89 -3.54
C VAL A 28 18.30 -8.14 -4.25
N ASP A 29 17.21 -8.84 -4.58
CA ASP A 29 16.02 -8.17 -5.12
C ASP A 29 15.35 -7.29 -4.06
N THR A 30 14.57 -6.31 -4.50
CA THR A 30 13.73 -5.51 -3.60
C THR A 30 12.78 -6.40 -2.81
N VAL A 31 12.59 -6.07 -1.54
CA VAL A 31 11.66 -6.80 -0.67
C VAL A 31 10.23 -6.67 -1.19
N LYS A 32 9.52 -7.78 -1.31
CA LYS A 32 8.12 -7.81 -1.75
C LYS A 32 7.27 -8.57 -0.73
N VAL A 33 6.18 -7.94 -0.28
CA VAL A 33 5.15 -8.58 0.54
C VAL A 33 4.21 -9.43 -0.31
N GLY A 34 3.44 -10.30 0.33
CA GLY A 34 2.54 -11.23 -0.36
C GLY A 34 1.50 -10.57 -1.26
N LEU A 35 1.10 -9.34 -0.94
CA LEU A 35 0.13 -8.56 -1.71
C LEU A 35 0.76 -7.64 -2.77
N SER A 36 2.09 -7.64 -2.95
CA SER A 36 2.82 -6.65 -3.76
C SER A 36 2.34 -6.47 -5.20
N LYS A 37 1.68 -7.47 -5.79
CA LYS A 37 1.13 -7.42 -7.16
C LYS A 37 -0.39 -7.33 -7.20
N ASP A 38 -1.04 -7.34 -6.05
CA ASP A 38 -2.49 -7.41 -5.95
C ASP A 38 -3.18 -6.07 -6.20
N LEU A 39 -4.48 -6.16 -6.44
CA LEU A 39 -5.43 -5.05 -6.48
C LEU A 39 -6.47 -5.32 -5.41
N ILE A 40 -6.56 -4.44 -4.42
CA ILE A 40 -7.42 -4.59 -3.26
C ILE A 40 -8.75 -3.89 -3.50
N TYR A 41 -9.86 -4.58 -3.22
CA TYR A 41 -11.18 -4.00 -3.09
C TYR A 41 -11.53 -3.90 -1.62
N PHE A 42 -11.64 -2.68 -1.09
CA PHE A 42 -11.98 -2.42 0.29
C PHE A 42 -13.49 -2.27 0.44
N VAL A 43 -14.13 -3.05 1.31
CA VAL A 43 -15.58 -3.13 1.42
C VAL A 43 -16.09 -3.21 2.86
N PHE A 44 -17.23 -2.57 3.10
CA PHE A 44 -18.05 -2.73 4.29
C PHE A 44 -19.11 -3.81 4.04
N PRO A 45 -19.08 -4.95 4.76
CA PRO A 45 -20.12 -5.98 4.62
C PRO A 45 -21.53 -5.44 4.84
N ASP A 46 -21.77 -4.68 5.91
CA ASP A 46 -23.08 -4.07 6.24
C ASP A 46 -23.65 -3.18 5.13
N ARG A 47 -22.79 -2.60 4.28
CA ARG A 47 -23.19 -1.65 3.22
C ARG A 47 -23.13 -2.24 1.81
N TYR A 48 -22.75 -3.52 1.69
CA TYR A 48 -22.51 -4.10 0.37
C TYR A 48 -23.75 -4.77 -0.20
N LEU A 49 -24.23 -5.84 0.42
CA LEU A 49 -25.44 -6.56 -0.04
C LEU A 49 -26.04 -7.35 1.11
N ASN A 50 -27.35 -7.24 1.32
CA ASN A 50 -28.10 -8.04 2.27
C ASN A 50 -28.44 -9.40 1.65
N GLY A 51 -27.86 -10.46 2.20
CA GLY A 51 -28.06 -11.86 1.76
C GLY A 51 -28.94 -12.66 2.73
N ASP A 52 -29.14 -12.16 3.95
CA ASP A 52 -29.93 -12.84 4.98
C ASP A 52 -30.76 -11.86 5.82
N ILE A 53 -32.01 -11.65 5.42
CA ILE A 53 -32.93 -10.76 6.15
C ILE A 53 -33.28 -11.25 7.57
N SER A 54 -32.92 -12.48 7.97
CA SER A 54 -33.21 -12.99 9.31
C SER A 54 -32.33 -12.34 10.38
N ASN A 55 -31.15 -11.80 10.01
CA ASN A 55 -30.26 -11.09 10.90
C ASN A 55 -30.59 -9.58 11.04
N ASP A 56 -31.55 -9.06 10.27
CA ASP A 56 -32.01 -7.66 10.33
C ASP A 56 -32.79 -7.32 11.62
N SER A 57 -33.04 -8.29 12.48
CA SER A 57 -33.84 -8.09 13.71
C SER A 57 -33.01 -7.77 14.96
N PHE A 58 -31.68 -7.80 14.88
CA PHE A 58 -30.81 -7.51 16.02
C PHE A 58 -30.83 -6.03 16.43
N PRO A 59 -30.58 -5.72 17.71
CA PRO A 59 -30.53 -4.35 18.21
C PRO A 59 -29.45 -3.53 17.46
N GLY A 60 -29.83 -2.35 16.97
CA GLY A 60 -28.92 -1.50 16.16
C GLY A 60 -29.20 -1.56 14.66
N TYR A 61 -30.14 -2.37 14.20
CA TYR A 61 -30.63 -2.32 12.82
C TYR A 61 -31.56 -1.12 12.60
N ASN A 62 -31.13 -0.16 11.82
CA ASN A 62 -31.94 0.97 11.39
C ASN A 62 -31.46 1.53 10.04
N PRO A 63 -31.86 0.93 8.92
CA PRO A 63 -31.33 1.27 7.60
C PRO A 63 -31.76 2.63 7.06
N ARG A 64 -32.42 3.49 7.86
CA ARG A 64 -32.75 4.87 7.52
C ARG A 64 -31.74 5.87 8.06
N GLU A 65 -30.95 5.46 9.05
CA GLU A 65 -30.00 6.31 9.79
C GLU A 65 -28.57 5.86 9.52
N THR A 66 -27.73 6.77 9.04
CA THR A 66 -26.36 6.48 8.57
C THR A 66 -25.43 5.86 9.62
N ALA A 67 -25.73 6.04 10.91
CA ALA A 67 -24.93 5.56 12.04
C ALA A 67 -25.33 4.16 12.54
N TYR A 68 -26.22 3.44 11.86
CA TYR A 68 -26.77 2.16 12.30
C TYR A 68 -26.53 1.05 11.26
N PHE A 69 -26.79 -0.21 11.63
CA PHE A 69 -26.73 -1.34 10.69
C PHE A 69 -27.81 -1.22 9.61
N HIS A 70 -27.46 -1.57 8.38
CA HIS A 70 -28.36 -1.54 7.21
C HIS A 70 -28.72 -2.91 6.68
N GLY A 71 -28.08 -3.98 7.20
CA GLY A 71 -28.39 -5.36 6.91
C GLY A 71 -27.55 -6.01 5.81
N GLY A 72 -26.51 -5.36 5.29
CA GLY A 72 -25.51 -6.05 4.48
C GLY A 72 -24.74 -7.05 5.34
N ASP A 73 -24.37 -8.21 4.77
CA ASP A 73 -23.85 -9.35 5.52
C ASP A 73 -22.87 -10.21 4.72
N LEU A 74 -22.28 -11.21 5.37
CA LEU A 74 -21.33 -12.15 4.74
C LEU A 74 -22.00 -13.00 3.65
N LYS A 75 -23.29 -13.37 3.78
CA LYS A 75 -24.01 -14.10 2.74
C LYS A 75 -24.16 -13.27 1.47
N GLY A 76 -24.54 -12.00 1.63
CA GLY A 76 -24.66 -11.06 0.53
C GLY A 76 -23.31 -10.79 -0.13
N LEU A 77 -22.24 -10.53 0.65
CA LEU A 77 -20.90 -10.32 0.13
C LEU A 77 -20.33 -11.58 -0.55
N THR A 78 -20.63 -12.77 -0.03
CA THR A 78 -20.25 -14.04 -0.66
C THR A 78 -20.98 -14.24 -1.98
N GLY A 79 -22.29 -13.98 -2.00
CA GLY A 79 -23.18 -14.31 -3.11
C GLY A 79 -23.27 -15.82 -3.33
N THR A 80 -23.55 -16.20 -4.56
CA THR A 80 -23.61 -17.62 -4.98
C THR A 80 -22.25 -18.17 -5.40
N CYS A 81 -21.22 -17.37 -5.35
CA CYS A 81 -19.87 -17.71 -5.85
C CYS A 81 -19.86 -18.12 -7.35
N ALA A 82 -20.86 -17.71 -8.11
CA ALA A 82 -21.01 -17.99 -9.54
C ALA A 82 -20.87 -16.71 -10.37
N ALA A 83 -20.44 -16.87 -11.61
CA ALA A 83 -20.35 -15.76 -12.55
C ALA A 83 -21.73 -15.09 -12.75
N GLY A 84 -21.76 -13.79 -12.64
CA GLY A 84 -22.97 -12.98 -12.86
C GLY A 84 -23.70 -12.55 -11.58
N ASP A 85 -23.30 -13.05 -10.40
CA ASP A 85 -23.86 -12.54 -9.15
C ASP A 85 -23.15 -11.26 -8.67
N ASN A 86 -23.71 -10.60 -7.65
CA ASN A 86 -23.25 -9.34 -7.12
C ASN A 86 -22.27 -9.47 -5.93
N GLY A 87 -21.94 -10.68 -5.47
CA GLY A 87 -21.00 -10.94 -4.40
C GLY A 87 -19.53 -10.90 -4.84
N LEU A 88 -18.72 -11.79 -4.27
CA LEU A 88 -17.28 -11.90 -4.58
C LEU A 88 -16.99 -12.10 -6.09
N ALA A 89 -17.88 -12.79 -6.81
CA ALA A 89 -17.73 -12.99 -8.25
C ALA A 89 -17.76 -11.66 -9.04
N ARG A 90 -18.56 -10.68 -8.62
CA ARG A 90 -18.55 -9.33 -9.20
C ARG A 90 -17.22 -8.63 -8.94
N ILE A 91 -16.70 -8.67 -7.72
CA ILE A 91 -15.41 -8.07 -7.35
C ILE A 91 -14.29 -8.67 -8.23
N LYS A 92 -14.29 -10.00 -8.39
CA LYS A 92 -13.37 -10.68 -9.29
C LYS A 92 -13.53 -10.25 -10.76
N LYS A 93 -14.75 -10.08 -11.24
CA LYS A 93 -15.06 -9.64 -12.63
C LYS A 93 -14.53 -8.22 -12.91
N LEU A 94 -14.47 -7.36 -11.89
CA LEU A 94 -13.87 -6.02 -11.97
C LEU A 94 -12.33 -6.04 -12.07
N GLY A 95 -11.71 -7.19 -11.82
CA GLY A 95 -10.27 -7.40 -11.93
C GLY A 95 -9.50 -7.33 -10.62
N PHE A 96 -10.18 -7.22 -9.48
CA PHE A 96 -9.54 -7.27 -8.17
C PHE A 96 -9.04 -8.67 -7.85
N THR A 97 -7.98 -8.74 -7.04
CA THR A 97 -7.30 -9.98 -6.67
C THR A 97 -7.28 -10.19 -5.15
N ALA A 98 -7.63 -9.17 -4.39
CA ALA A 98 -7.78 -9.24 -2.94
C ALA A 98 -9.02 -8.44 -2.49
N VAL A 99 -9.62 -8.86 -1.39
CA VAL A 99 -10.76 -8.19 -0.74
C VAL A 99 -10.36 -7.88 0.70
N TRP A 100 -10.45 -6.60 1.08
CA TRP A 100 -10.28 -6.15 2.45
C TRP A 100 -11.67 -5.83 3.02
N VAL A 101 -12.04 -6.50 4.11
CA VAL A 101 -13.31 -6.29 4.84
C VAL A 101 -13.04 -5.61 6.17
N THR A 102 -13.95 -4.72 6.59
CA THR A 102 -13.94 -4.11 7.94
C THR A 102 -14.04 -5.20 9.01
N PRO A 103 -13.71 -4.90 10.31
CA PRO A 103 -13.72 -5.92 11.35
C PRO A 103 -15.08 -6.62 11.46
N LEU A 104 -15.04 -7.95 11.62
CA LEU A 104 -16.22 -8.82 11.62
C LEU A 104 -16.63 -9.26 13.02
N VAL A 105 -15.91 -8.84 14.05
CA VAL A 105 -16.08 -9.24 15.46
C VAL A 105 -17.33 -8.62 16.07
N VAL A 106 -17.85 -9.25 17.14
CA VAL A 106 -19.07 -8.77 17.82
C VAL A 106 -18.83 -7.38 18.42
N GLN A 107 -19.77 -6.47 18.16
CA GLN A 107 -19.70 -5.09 18.58
C GLN A 107 -20.39 -4.86 19.93
N GLN A 108 -20.02 -3.76 20.61
CA GLN A 108 -20.74 -3.28 21.77
C GLN A 108 -22.23 -3.02 21.45
N LYS A 109 -23.06 -2.98 22.48
CA LYS A 109 -24.49 -2.63 22.34
C LYS A 109 -24.66 -1.24 21.69
N PRO A 110 -25.69 -1.07 20.87
CA PRO A 110 -26.01 0.23 20.27
C PRO A 110 -26.20 1.31 21.33
N THR A 111 -25.77 2.52 21.01
CA THR A 111 -25.96 3.72 21.80
C THR A 111 -26.99 4.65 21.11
N PRO A 112 -27.48 5.71 21.77
CA PRO A 112 -28.30 6.71 21.12
C PRO A 112 -27.64 7.40 19.93
N ASN A 113 -26.29 7.36 19.85
CA ASN A 113 -25.49 7.99 18.81
C ASN A 113 -25.13 7.05 17.63
N GLY A 114 -25.46 5.76 17.73
CA GLY A 114 -25.19 4.80 16.66
C GLY A 114 -24.92 3.38 17.14
N ALA A 115 -24.59 2.54 16.20
CA ALA A 115 -24.22 1.14 16.40
C ALA A 115 -22.86 0.83 15.75
N GLY A 116 -22.25 -0.29 16.14
CA GLY A 116 -20.92 -0.70 15.65
C GLY A 116 -20.90 -1.29 14.24
N TYR A 117 -21.79 -0.84 13.32
CA TYR A 117 -21.88 -1.37 11.94
C TYR A 117 -20.56 -1.34 11.15
N HIS A 118 -19.64 -0.49 11.57
CA HIS A 118 -18.32 -0.34 10.98
C HIS A 118 -17.30 -1.37 11.47
N GLY A 119 -17.55 -2.03 12.60
CA GLY A 119 -16.70 -3.10 13.14
C GLY A 119 -15.65 -2.67 14.18
N TYR A 120 -15.49 -1.37 14.47
CA TYR A 120 -14.39 -0.86 15.31
C TYR A 120 -14.72 -0.75 16.81
N TRP A 121 -15.93 -1.14 17.24
CA TRP A 121 -16.34 -1.14 18.65
C TRP A 121 -16.43 -2.58 19.20
N GLY A 122 -15.41 -3.39 18.91
CA GLY A 122 -15.39 -4.81 19.24
C GLY A 122 -15.39 -5.09 20.72
N VAL A 123 -16.18 -6.09 21.14
CA VAL A 123 -16.21 -6.63 22.51
C VAL A 123 -15.98 -8.14 22.55
N ASP A 124 -16.41 -8.91 21.54
CA ASP A 124 -16.09 -10.34 21.42
C ASP A 124 -15.30 -10.59 20.14
N PHE A 125 -14.00 -10.78 20.30
CA PHE A 125 -13.05 -10.94 19.20
C PHE A 125 -12.90 -12.38 18.70
N LEU A 126 -13.60 -13.34 19.32
CA LEU A 126 -13.57 -14.74 18.93
C LEU A 126 -14.76 -15.16 18.06
N ASN A 127 -15.78 -14.30 17.93
CA ASN A 127 -17.00 -14.60 17.20
C ASN A 127 -17.31 -13.54 16.14
N VAL A 128 -18.01 -13.98 15.09
CA VAL A 128 -18.57 -13.09 14.06
C VAL A 128 -19.77 -12.36 14.63
N ASP A 129 -19.91 -11.06 14.33
CA ASP A 129 -21.06 -10.27 14.74
C ASP A 129 -22.37 -10.84 14.12
N PRO A 130 -23.41 -11.07 14.91
CA PRO A 130 -24.66 -11.67 14.42
C PRO A 130 -25.36 -10.84 13.32
N HIS A 131 -25.15 -9.52 13.23
CA HIS A 131 -25.65 -8.73 12.11
C HIS A 131 -24.95 -9.09 10.79
N LEU A 132 -23.70 -9.55 10.85
CA LEU A 132 -22.90 -9.89 9.68
C LEU A 132 -22.99 -11.38 9.33
N GLY A 133 -23.48 -12.22 10.24
CA GLY A 133 -23.65 -13.65 10.02
C GLY A 133 -23.04 -14.52 11.12
N THR A 134 -22.69 -15.74 10.76
CA THR A 134 -22.16 -16.78 11.63
C THR A 134 -20.74 -17.19 11.25
N LYS A 135 -20.10 -18.00 12.10
CA LYS A 135 -18.81 -18.66 11.72
C LYS A 135 -18.95 -19.51 10.45
N ALA A 136 -20.10 -20.13 10.23
CA ALA A 136 -20.35 -20.93 9.02
C ALA A 136 -20.41 -20.03 7.77
N ASP A 137 -21.00 -18.84 7.88
CA ASP A 137 -21.03 -17.87 6.80
C ASP A 137 -19.62 -17.34 6.49
N MET A 138 -18.78 -17.14 7.53
CA MET A 138 -17.37 -16.76 7.31
C MET A 138 -16.56 -17.87 6.65
N VAL A 139 -16.79 -19.13 6.98
CA VAL A 139 -16.18 -20.28 6.27
C VAL A 139 -16.61 -20.28 4.81
N ALA A 140 -17.90 -20.13 4.51
CA ALA A 140 -18.42 -20.08 3.16
C ALA A 140 -17.82 -18.90 2.35
N PHE A 141 -17.66 -17.74 2.97
CA PHE A 141 -17.02 -16.57 2.40
C PHE A 141 -15.55 -16.87 2.04
N ALA A 142 -14.78 -17.46 2.95
CA ALA A 142 -13.39 -17.82 2.74
C ALA A 142 -13.21 -18.88 1.62
N GLU A 143 -14.07 -19.90 1.60
CA GLU A 143 -14.08 -20.93 0.57
C GLU A 143 -14.41 -20.36 -0.82
N CYS A 144 -15.38 -19.43 -0.88
CA CYS A 144 -15.74 -18.76 -2.11
C CYS A 144 -14.58 -17.88 -2.62
N ALA A 145 -13.94 -17.12 -1.74
CA ALA A 145 -12.77 -16.31 -2.09
C ALA A 145 -11.64 -17.19 -2.65
N LYS A 146 -11.35 -18.31 -1.99
CA LYS A 146 -10.34 -19.28 -2.43
C LYS A 146 -10.70 -19.86 -3.82
N LYS A 147 -11.96 -20.25 -4.04
CA LYS A 147 -12.46 -20.75 -5.33
C LYS A 147 -12.30 -19.73 -6.45
N LEU A 148 -12.51 -18.45 -6.16
CA LEU A 148 -12.36 -17.34 -7.10
C LEU A 148 -10.92 -16.84 -7.23
N ASN A 149 -9.99 -17.43 -6.50
CA ASN A 149 -8.60 -16.96 -6.40
C ASN A 149 -8.54 -15.47 -6.00
N LEU A 150 -9.24 -15.14 -4.92
CA LEU A 150 -9.22 -13.86 -4.22
C LEU A 150 -8.54 -14.04 -2.87
N LYS A 151 -7.58 -13.17 -2.55
CA LYS A 151 -6.97 -13.10 -1.22
C LYS A 151 -7.90 -12.37 -0.27
N LEU A 152 -7.98 -12.82 0.98
CA LEU A 152 -8.77 -12.17 2.01
C LEU A 152 -7.88 -11.40 2.97
N ILE A 153 -8.23 -10.15 3.22
CA ILE A 153 -7.61 -9.25 4.18
C ILE A 153 -8.68 -8.89 5.20
N LEU A 154 -8.42 -9.21 6.46
CA LEU A 154 -9.29 -8.80 7.56
C LEU A 154 -8.77 -7.52 8.19
N ASP A 155 -9.65 -6.55 8.40
CA ASP A 155 -9.38 -5.41 9.26
C ASP A 155 -9.43 -5.86 10.72
N ILE A 156 -8.48 -5.43 11.53
CA ILE A 156 -8.36 -5.82 12.94
C ILE A 156 -8.06 -4.60 13.80
N VAL A 157 -8.51 -4.66 15.05
CA VAL A 157 -8.24 -3.64 16.06
C VAL A 157 -7.35 -4.23 17.13
N THR A 158 -6.24 -3.56 17.46
CA THR A 158 -5.31 -4.00 18.51
C THR A 158 -5.13 -2.96 19.61
N ASN A 159 -5.48 -1.72 19.35
CA ASN A 159 -5.29 -0.60 20.28
C ASN A 159 -6.35 -0.54 21.38
N HIS A 160 -7.60 -0.81 21.04
CA HIS A 160 -8.75 -0.56 21.93
C HIS A 160 -9.83 -1.64 21.79
N THR A 161 -10.78 -1.58 22.71
CA THR A 161 -12.03 -2.35 22.65
C THR A 161 -13.24 -1.41 22.69
N GLY A 162 -14.45 -1.94 22.54
CA GLY A 162 -15.67 -1.19 22.80
C GLY A 162 -15.69 -0.61 24.23
N ASP A 163 -16.44 0.47 24.41
CA ASP A 163 -16.58 1.25 25.66
C ASP A 163 -17.32 0.45 26.73
N VAL A 164 -16.60 -0.09 27.70
CA VAL A 164 -17.08 -0.90 28.83
C VAL A 164 -16.54 -0.36 30.16
N ILE A 165 -15.36 0.25 30.14
CA ILE A 165 -14.70 0.82 31.31
C ILE A 165 -15.29 2.20 31.60
N SER A 166 -15.70 2.42 32.83
CA SER A 166 -16.19 3.71 33.29
C SER A 166 -15.24 4.32 34.32
N TYR A 167 -15.35 5.63 34.54
CA TYR A 167 -14.50 6.35 35.46
C TYR A 167 -15.31 7.06 36.55
N ASN A 168 -14.89 6.91 37.81
CA ASN A 168 -15.41 7.66 38.95
C ASN A 168 -14.23 8.25 39.70
N ASP A 169 -14.17 9.58 39.84
CA ASP A 169 -13.04 10.30 40.46
C ASP A 169 -11.67 9.84 39.92
N GLN A 170 -11.57 9.71 38.60
CA GLN A 170 -10.39 9.21 37.86
C GLN A 170 -9.99 7.76 38.15
N LYS A 171 -10.84 6.99 38.80
CA LYS A 171 -10.64 5.55 38.99
C LYS A 171 -11.45 4.77 37.97
N ALA A 172 -10.78 3.94 37.19
CA ALA A 172 -11.41 3.04 36.26
C ALA A 172 -12.16 1.91 37.01
N TYR A 173 -13.34 1.55 36.53
CA TYR A 173 -14.08 0.40 36.99
C TYR A 173 -14.93 -0.21 35.88
N ILE A 174 -15.26 -1.49 36.01
CA ILE A 174 -16.25 -2.17 35.18
C ILE A 174 -17.46 -2.45 36.06
N SER A 175 -18.65 -2.05 35.61
CA SER A 175 -19.88 -2.33 36.36
C SER A 175 -20.15 -3.83 36.44
N ALA A 176 -20.85 -4.30 37.48
CA ALA A 176 -21.06 -5.73 37.74
C ALA A 176 -21.79 -6.47 36.60
N ASP A 177 -22.68 -5.79 35.90
CA ASP A 177 -23.41 -6.31 34.73
C ASP A 177 -22.53 -6.40 33.45
N LEU A 178 -21.40 -5.70 33.41
CA LEU A 178 -20.44 -5.71 32.31
C LEU A 178 -19.14 -6.46 32.65
N ALA A 179 -19.01 -7.06 33.83
CA ALA A 179 -17.80 -7.71 34.32
C ALA A 179 -17.23 -8.80 33.39
N ASN A 180 -18.06 -9.37 32.51
CA ASN A 180 -17.68 -10.37 31.52
C ASN A 180 -18.17 -9.97 30.11
N ALA A 181 -18.22 -8.67 29.82
CA ALA A 181 -18.75 -8.18 28.54
C ALA A 181 -17.78 -8.42 27.36
N LYS A 182 -16.50 -8.60 27.67
CA LYS A 182 -15.46 -8.78 26.64
C LYS A 182 -14.98 -10.23 26.54
N ASN A 183 -14.66 -10.66 25.33
CA ASN A 183 -14.15 -11.99 25.03
C ASN A 183 -12.97 -11.87 24.02
N PRO A 184 -11.80 -12.46 24.30
CA PRO A 184 -11.47 -13.39 25.39
C PRO A 184 -11.41 -12.76 26.78
N ALA A 185 -11.44 -13.62 27.82
CA ALA A 185 -11.59 -13.20 29.21
C ALA A 185 -10.54 -12.22 29.74
N TRP A 186 -9.30 -12.27 29.21
CA TRP A 186 -8.22 -11.34 29.61
C TRP A 186 -8.56 -9.87 29.31
N LEU A 187 -9.48 -9.60 28.37
CA LEU A 187 -9.97 -8.26 28.07
C LEU A 187 -10.85 -7.66 29.18
N ASN A 188 -11.28 -8.46 30.18
CA ASN A 188 -12.04 -7.94 31.31
C ASN A 188 -11.17 -7.56 32.53
N ASP A 189 -9.84 -7.72 32.42
CA ASP A 189 -8.90 -7.32 33.48
C ASP A 189 -8.43 -5.88 33.25
N LEU A 190 -8.82 -4.97 34.17
CA LEU A 190 -8.43 -3.56 34.16
C LEU A 190 -6.91 -3.36 34.13
N ASN A 191 -6.12 -4.31 34.66
CA ASN A 191 -4.67 -4.22 34.59
C ASN A 191 -4.11 -4.26 33.15
N ASN A 192 -4.91 -4.65 32.16
CA ASN A 192 -4.51 -4.68 30.75
C ASN A 192 -4.80 -3.38 29.99
N TYR A 193 -5.25 -2.35 30.69
CA TYR A 193 -5.59 -1.04 30.14
C TYR A 193 -4.74 0.05 30.79
N HIS A 194 -4.61 1.20 30.12
CA HIS A 194 -3.91 2.36 30.71
C HIS A 194 -4.74 3.07 31.79
N ASN A 195 -6.06 3.04 31.67
CA ASN A 195 -7.01 3.55 32.68
C ASN A 195 -6.80 5.03 33.06
N VAL A 196 -6.48 5.87 32.09
CA VAL A 196 -6.25 7.32 32.30
C VAL A 196 -7.42 8.18 31.82
N GLY A 197 -8.48 7.56 31.32
CA GLY A 197 -9.62 8.25 30.72
C GLY A 197 -9.32 8.78 29.31
N PRO A 198 -10.15 9.72 28.81
CA PRO A 198 -10.07 10.18 27.42
C PRO A 198 -8.69 10.70 27.06
N MET A 199 -8.20 10.32 25.89
CA MET A 199 -6.98 10.86 25.30
C MET A 199 -7.07 12.39 25.25
N SER A 200 -6.14 13.09 25.90
CA SER A 200 -6.06 14.53 25.82
C SER A 200 -5.73 14.95 24.39
N ASN A 201 -6.20 16.12 23.93
CA ASN A 201 -6.08 16.67 22.55
C ASN A 201 -4.64 16.63 21.99
N CYS A 202 -4.03 15.46 21.96
CA CYS A 202 -2.71 15.18 21.47
C CYS A 202 -2.81 14.41 20.15
N TRP A 203 -2.53 15.11 19.06
CA TRP A 203 -2.44 14.51 17.71
C TRP A 203 -1.00 14.48 17.21
N GLY A 204 -0.02 14.62 18.12
CA GLY A 204 1.40 14.47 17.85
C GLY A 204 1.83 13.00 17.74
N ASP A 205 3.12 12.77 17.94
CA ASP A 205 3.71 11.44 18.03
C ASP A 205 4.13 11.14 19.48
N GLY A 206 4.34 9.86 19.78
CA GLY A 206 4.82 9.40 21.07
C GLY A 206 3.71 9.12 22.09
N PRO A 207 4.04 9.05 23.39
CA PRO A 207 3.15 8.51 24.43
C PRO A 207 1.78 9.17 24.51
N CYS A 208 1.65 10.42 24.11
CA CYS A 208 0.38 11.14 24.24
C CYS A 208 -0.71 10.68 23.25
N ILE A 209 -0.35 9.98 22.17
CA ILE A 209 -1.34 9.35 21.28
C ILE A 209 -1.49 7.84 21.53
N GLN A 210 -0.59 7.27 22.35
CA GLN A 210 -0.55 5.84 22.66
C GLN A 210 -1.28 5.55 23.99
N ILE A 211 -1.61 6.59 24.78
CA ILE A 211 -2.17 6.43 26.12
C ILE A 211 -3.45 7.27 26.25
N GLY A 212 -4.57 6.61 26.50
CA GLY A 212 -5.87 7.23 26.73
C GLY A 212 -6.97 6.79 25.76
N ASP A 213 -8.20 6.80 26.28
CA ASP A 213 -9.38 6.31 25.56
C ASP A 213 -9.62 7.11 24.27
N PHE A 214 -9.62 6.41 23.14
CA PHE A 214 -9.82 6.99 21.82
C PHE A 214 -11.32 7.13 21.54
N TYR A 215 -11.83 8.34 21.62
CA TYR A 215 -13.29 8.62 21.52
C TYR A 215 -14.18 7.82 22.47
N GLY A 216 -13.68 7.51 23.66
CA GLY A 216 -14.39 6.71 24.68
C GLY A 216 -14.20 5.21 24.55
N LEU A 217 -13.43 4.73 23.58
CA LEU A 217 -13.08 3.31 23.44
C LEU A 217 -11.95 2.94 24.40
N ASP A 218 -12.10 1.81 25.09
CA ASP A 218 -11.20 1.41 26.18
C ASP A 218 -9.78 1.12 25.68
N ASP A 219 -8.81 1.90 26.13
CA ASP A 219 -7.43 1.92 25.66
C ASP A 219 -6.57 0.83 26.31
N LEU A 220 -6.10 -0.13 25.51
CA LEU A 220 -5.27 -1.26 25.96
C LEU A 220 -3.80 -0.86 26.14
N ALA A 221 -3.19 -1.33 27.22
CA ALA A 221 -1.77 -1.18 27.48
C ALA A 221 -0.95 -2.13 26.58
N THR A 222 -0.79 -1.72 25.31
CA THR A 222 -0.26 -2.57 24.22
C THR A 222 1.21 -2.92 24.38
N GLU A 223 1.96 -2.26 25.25
CA GLU A 223 3.31 -2.59 25.69
C GLU A 223 3.38 -3.84 26.55
N LYS A 224 2.24 -4.30 27.14
CA LYS A 224 2.22 -5.44 28.07
C LYS A 224 2.23 -6.78 27.36
N PRO A 225 3.06 -7.75 27.84
CA PRO A 225 3.12 -9.09 27.26
C PRO A 225 1.78 -9.82 27.17
N VAL A 226 0.89 -9.63 28.17
CA VAL A 226 -0.44 -10.23 28.17
C VAL A 226 -1.29 -9.70 27.02
N VAL A 227 -1.14 -8.43 26.66
CA VAL A 227 -1.92 -7.80 25.59
C VAL A 227 -1.41 -8.22 24.22
N TYR A 228 -0.11 -8.02 23.92
CA TYR A 228 0.39 -8.38 22.58
C TYR A 228 0.35 -9.90 22.31
N ASN A 229 0.56 -10.77 23.31
CA ASN A 229 0.41 -12.20 23.15
C ASN A 229 -1.07 -12.60 23.03
N GLY A 230 -1.96 -12.00 23.85
CA GLY A 230 -3.40 -12.23 23.75
C GLY A 230 -3.96 -11.90 22.38
N TRP A 231 -3.55 -10.77 21.80
CA TRP A 231 -3.88 -10.43 20.42
C TRP A 231 -3.26 -11.38 19.38
N ALA A 232 -2.03 -11.84 19.61
CA ALA A 232 -1.42 -12.82 18.72
C ALA A 232 -2.21 -14.14 18.72
N ASP A 233 -2.69 -14.61 19.86
CA ASP A 233 -3.51 -15.83 19.97
C ASP A 233 -4.84 -15.66 19.23
N VAL A 234 -5.55 -14.54 19.47
CA VAL A 234 -6.84 -14.23 18.81
C VAL A 234 -6.68 -14.24 17.30
N TYR A 235 -5.77 -13.45 16.77
CA TYR A 235 -5.65 -13.27 15.32
C TYR A 235 -4.96 -14.44 14.62
N SER A 236 -4.12 -15.21 15.34
CA SER A 236 -3.61 -16.50 14.84
C SER A 236 -4.72 -17.51 14.63
N GLN A 237 -5.76 -17.50 15.50
CA GLN A 237 -6.92 -18.36 15.33
C GLN A 237 -7.73 -17.99 14.09
N TRP A 238 -7.97 -16.69 13.85
CA TRP A 238 -8.63 -16.22 12.63
C TRP A 238 -7.88 -16.62 11.35
N ILE A 239 -6.55 -16.55 11.34
CA ILE A 239 -5.74 -17.02 10.22
C ILE A 239 -5.94 -18.51 9.97
N LYS A 240 -5.88 -19.33 11.04
CA LYS A 240 -5.99 -20.79 10.96
C LYS A 240 -7.38 -21.25 10.52
N ASP A 241 -8.43 -20.59 11.02
CA ASP A 241 -9.81 -20.96 10.74
C ASP A 241 -10.25 -20.59 9.31
N TYR A 242 -9.73 -19.47 8.78
CA TYR A 242 -10.26 -18.90 7.53
C TYR A 242 -9.23 -18.73 6.41
N GLY A 243 -7.97 -19.06 6.64
CA GLY A 243 -6.93 -18.97 5.61
C GLY A 243 -6.71 -17.53 5.09
N LEU A 244 -6.72 -16.54 5.99
CA LEU A 244 -6.52 -15.14 5.65
C LEU A 244 -5.15 -14.89 5.04
N SER A 245 -5.06 -13.97 4.09
CA SER A 245 -3.82 -13.61 3.40
C SER A 245 -3.16 -12.35 3.95
N GLY A 246 -3.83 -11.60 4.78
CA GLY A 246 -3.30 -10.39 5.40
C GLY A 246 -4.21 -9.77 6.43
N PHE A 247 -3.64 -8.79 7.16
CA PHE A 247 -4.37 -7.89 8.05
C PHE A 247 -4.15 -6.44 7.67
N ARG A 248 -5.20 -5.63 7.79
CA ARG A 248 -5.08 -4.19 8.02
C ARG A 248 -5.23 -3.99 9.52
N VAL A 249 -4.30 -3.30 10.14
CA VAL A 249 -4.35 -2.97 11.57
C VAL A 249 -4.86 -1.55 11.73
N ASP A 250 -6.04 -1.44 12.33
CA ASP A 250 -6.67 -0.17 12.69
C ASP A 250 -5.82 0.57 13.72
N THR A 251 -5.82 1.91 13.64
CA THR A 251 -5.15 2.77 14.63
C THR A 251 -3.73 2.32 15.00
N ALA A 252 -2.97 1.77 14.05
CA ALA A 252 -1.60 1.29 14.27
C ALA A 252 -0.65 2.40 14.77
N ARG A 253 -1.04 3.67 14.60
CA ARG A 253 -0.34 4.83 15.14
C ARG A 253 -0.46 4.95 16.66
N HIS A 254 -1.49 4.35 17.25
CA HIS A 254 -1.84 4.50 18.66
C HIS A 254 -1.32 3.35 19.54
N VAL A 255 -0.83 2.26 18.95
CA VAL A 255 -0.20 1.17 19.73
C VAL A 255 1.24 1.54 20.11
N ASP A 256 1.74 0.89 21.18
CA ASP A 256 3.12 1.04 21.63
C ASP A 256 4.14 0.76 20.53
N ASP A 257 5.27 1.46 20.54
CA ASP A 257 6.30 1.40 19.50
C ASP A 257 6.93 0.01 19.34
N ASP A 258 6.92 -0.81 20.38
CA ASP A 258 7.47 -2.17 20.37
C ASP A 258 6.42 -3.26 20.11
N PHE A 259 5.12 -2.91 20.05
CA PHE A 259 4.04 -3.85 19.85
C PHE A 259 4.27 -4.77 18.64
N PHE A 260 4.56 -4.21 17.47
CA PHE A 260 4.75 -5.01 16.25
C PHE A 260 6.03 -5.85 16.27
N LYS A 261 7.05 -5.46 17.04
CA LYS A 261 8.27 -6.25 17.22
C LYS A 261 7.98 -7.59 17.93
N HIS A 262 6.99 -7.59 18.83
CA HIS A 262 6.58 -8.78 19.58
C HIS A 262 5.44 -9.55 18.89
N TRP A 263 4.46 -8.85 18.34
CA TRP A 263 3.26 -9.43 17.76
C TRP A 263 3.48 -10.01 16.35
N SER A 264 4.14 -9.29 15.44
CA SER A 264 4.27 -9.68 14.02
C SER A 264 4.98 -11.03 13.81
N PRO A 265 6.04 -11.41 14.54
CA PRO A 265 6.66 -12.72 14.39
C PRO A 265 5.68 -13.88 14.70
N GLN A 266 4.80 -13.72 15.69
CA GLN A 266 3.82 -14.75 16.09
C GLN A 266 2.76 -14.91 14.99
N ILE A 267 2.27 -13.82 14.42
CA ILE A 267 1.32 -13.84 13.29
C ILE A 267 1.92 -14.51 12.06
N ASN A 268 3.16 -14.15 11.71
CA ASN A 268 3.85 -14.78 10.58
C ASN A 268 4.07 -16.27 10.79
N ALA A 269 4.38 -16.70 12.02
CA ALA A 269 4.51 -18.11 12.37
C ALA A 269 3.18 -18.85 12.26
N ALA A 270 2.07 -18.24 12.71
CA ALA A 270 0.73 -18.80 12.58
C ALA A 270 0.32 -18.95 11.11
N ALA A 271 0.52 -17.93 10.29
CA ALA A 271 0.26 -17.98 8.85
C ALA A 271 1.06 -19.08 8.16
N LYS A 272 2.35 -19.16 8.45
CA LYS A 272 3.24 -20.21 7.91
C LYS A 272 2.78 -21.61 8.30
N SER A 273 2.26 -21.80 9.52
CA SER A 273 1.79 -23.10 10.01
C SER A 273 0.60 -23.67 9.19
N VAL A 274 -0.12 -22.82 8.47
CA VAL A 274 -1.23 -23.20 7.57
C VAL A 274 -0.88 -23.02 6.08
N GLY A 275 0.42 -22.88 5.75
CA GLY A 275 0.93 -22.83 4.38
C GLY A 275 0.85 -21.46 3.72
N ILE A 276 0.75 -20.38 4.49
CA ILE A 276 0.75 -19.01 4.00
C ILE A 276 2.13 -18.38 4.28
N ASP A 277 3.07 -18.50 3.34
CA ASP A 277 4.47 -18.07 3.55
C ASP A 277 4.65 -16.54 3.50
N ASN A 278 3.76 -15.82 2.82
CA ASN A 278 3.88 -14.39 2.56
C ASN A 278 2.64 -13.63 3.06
N PHE A 279 2.33 -13.79 4.35
CA PHE A 279 1.26 -13.04 5.00
C PHE A 279 1.59 -11.53 4.98
N THR A 280 0.60 -10.68 4.70
CA THR A 280 0.84 -9.23 4.63
C THR A 280 0.10 -8.51 5.74
N THR A 281 0.83 -7.77 6.57
CA THR A 281 0.27 -6.86 7.58
C THR A 281 0.57 -5.43 7.20
N PHE A 282 -0.47 -4.59 7.09
CA PHE A 282 -0.31 -3.16 6.89
C PHE A 282 -1.12 -2.36 7.91
N GLY A 283 -0.51 -1.30 8.44
CA GLY A 283 -1.11 -0.48 9.47
C GLY A 283 -1.76 0.78 8.95
N GLU A 284 -2.76 1.25 9.67
CA GLU A 284 -3.22 2.61 9.54
C GLU A 284 -2.37 3.53 10.42
N VAL A 285 -1.55 4.33 9.78
CA VAL A 285 -0.83 5.44 10.40
C VAL A 285 -1.27 6.70 9.70
N TRP A 286 -2.22 7.41 10.28
CA TRP A 286 -2.77 8.63 9.66
C TRP A 286 -1.77 9.78 9.81
N ASP A 287 -0.84 9.84 8.87
CA ASP A 287 0.13 10.91 8.73
C ASP A 287 0.44 11.14 7.25
N VAL A 288 0.57 12.39 6.85
CA VAL A 288 0.92 12.78 5.48
C VAL A 288 2.40 13.08 5.30
N ASN A 289 3.19 12.98 6.37
CA ASN A 289 4.63 13.13 6.34
C ASN A 289 5.31 11.77 6.09
N PRO A 290 5.98 11.55 4.95
CA PRO A 290 6.61 10.27 4.62
C PRO A 290 7.72 9.87 5.61
N ILE A 291 8.37 10.83 6.26
CA ILE A 291 9.41 10.57 7.27
C ILE A 291 8.79 9.92 8.52
N ASN A 292 7.66 10.45 9.00
CA ASN A 292 6.97 9.86 10.14
C ASN A 292 6.47 8.45 9.80
N LEU A 293 5.84 8.29 8.64
CA LEU A 293 5.36 6.98 8.18
C LEU A 293 6.47 5.94 8.11
N MET A 294 7.63 6.31 7.60
CA MET A 294 8.80 5.45 7.47
C MET A 294 9.25 4.90 8.83
N ASN A 295 9.19 5.69 9.90
CA ASN A 295 9.59 5.23 11.24
C ASN A 295 8.74 4.06 11.72
N TYR A 296 7.45 4.03 11.45
CA TYR A 296 6.58 2.89 11.79
C TYR A 296 7.01 1.61 11.07
N VAL A 297 7.48 1.71 9.83
CA VAL A 297 8.03 0.57 9.08
C VAL A 297 9.42 0.20 9.56
N ARG A 298 10.33 1.17 9.72
CA ARG A 298 11.74 0.94 9.98
C ARG A 298 12.04 0.66 11.45
N ARG A 299 11.45 1.42 12.39
CA ARG A 299 11.70 1.34 13.84
C ARG A 299 10.66 0.50 14.56
N ASN A 300 9.38 0.76 14.36
CA ASN A 300 8.31 0.03 15.03
C ASN A 300 8.07 -1.35 14.40
N LYS A 301 8.68 -1.63 13.23
CA LYS A 301 8.67 -2.94 12.55
C LYS A 301 7.29 -3.43 12.10
N ILE A 302 6.34 -2.53 11.84
CA ILE A 302 5.17 -2.92 11.06
C ILE A 302 5.62 -3.19 9.61
N GLN A 303 5.11 -4.24 9.00
CA GLN A 303 5.64 -4.70 7.70
C GLN A 303 5.46 -3.67 6.59
N THR A 304 4.30 -3.00 6.54
CA THR A 304 4.00 -1.86 5.66
C THR A 304 2.80 -1.07 6.19
N VAL A 305 2.45 0.04 5.55
CA VAL A 305 1.39 0.94 6.00
C VAL A 305 0.53 1.44 4.84
N LEU A 306 -0.64 2.01 5.16
CA LEU A 306 -1.43 2.82 4.24
C LEU A 306 -0.66 4.09 3.86
N ASP A 307 -0.57 4.39 2.57
CA ASP A 307 0.20 5.50 2.02
C ASP A 307 -0.61 6.80 1.98
N PHE A 308 -0.79 7.43 3.13
CA PHE A 308 -1.46 8.73 3.23
C PHE A 308 -0.74 9.86 2.47
N PRO A 309 0.61 9.93 2.44
CA PRO A 309 1.33 10.87 1.56
C PRO A 309 0.97 10.69 0.09
N PHE A 310 0.86 9.45 -0.39
CA PHE A 310 0.42 9.17 -1.76
C PHE A 310 -1.03 9.60 -1.99
N GLN A 311 -1.94 9.29 -1.07
CA GLN A 311 -3.34 9.69 -1.15
C GLN A 311 -3.46 11.20 -1.40
N ARG A 312 -2.83 12.01 -0.53
CA ARG A 312 -2.82 13.46 -0.65
C ARG A 312 -2.26 13.93 -1.99
N THR A 313 -1.05 13.45 -2.34
CA THR A 313 -0.33 13.84 -3.55
C THR A 313 -1.08 13.45 -4.82
N ALA A 314 -1.61 12.23 -4.89
CA ALA A 314 -2.34 11.74 -6.05
C ALA A 314 -3.64 12.52 -6.31
N VAL A 315 -4.37 12.87 -5.25
CA VAL A 315 -5.57 13.69 -5.35
C VAL A 315 -5.24 15.14 -5.75
N GLU A 316 -4.19 15.72 -5.18
CA GLU A 316 -3.75 17.08 -5.56
C GLU A 316 -3.30 17.14 -7.03
N PHE A 317 -2.56 16.14 -7.50
CA PHE A 317 -2.21 16.02 -8.91
C PHE A 317 -3.44 15.79 -9.78
N ALA A 318 -4.28 14.80 -9.49
CA ALA A 318 -5.43 14.45 -10.31
C ALA A 318 -6.44 15.62 -10.42
N SER A 319 -6.65 16.36 -9.33
CA SER A 319 -7.51 17.55 -9.34
C SER A 319 -6.94 18.70 -10.18
N GLY A 320 -5.64 18.68 -10.50
CA GLY A 320 -4.92 19.79 -11.12
C GLY A 320 -4.69 20.97 -10.17
N TYR A 321 -4.81 20.73 -8.85
CA TYR A 321 -4.42 21.68 -7.82
C TYR A 321 -2.91 21.87 -7.78
N SER A 322 -2.16 20.77 -7.96
CA SER A 322 -0.71 20.76 -7.98
C SER A 322 -0.15 20.33 -9.34
N ASP A 323 1.07 20.76 -9.64
CA ASP A 323 1.83 20.34 -10.81
C ASP A 323 2.36 18.90 -10.66
N ALA A 324 2.87 18.32 -11.73
CA ALA A 324 3.43 16.95 -11.74
C ALA A 324 4.65 16.78 -10.82
N SER A 325 5.39 17.84 -10.54
CA SER A 325 6.53 17.86 -9.60
C SER A 325 6.15 17.41 -8.18
N VAL A 326 4.88 17.54 -7.76
CA VAL A 326 4.45 17.09 -6.43
C VAL A 326 4.58 15.57 -6.30
N VAL A 327 4.37 14.81 -7.39
CA VAL A 327 4.53 13.35 -7.42
C VAL A 327 6.02 12.97 -7.42
N GLU A 328 6.85 13.70 -8.15
CA GLU A 328 8.31 13.54 -8.13
C GLU A 328 8.88 13.78 -6.73
N ASN A 329 8.45 14.87 -6.08
CA ASN A 329 8.86 15.20 -4.72
C ASN A 329 8.45 14.12 -3.70
N LEU A 330 7.26 13.53 -3.84
CA LEU A 330 6.85 12.42 -2.98
C LEU A 330 7.75 11.19 -3.19
N PHE A 331 7.97 10.80 -4.45
CA PHE A 331 8.75 9.59 -4.74
C PHE A 331 10.24 9.73 -4.41
N ALA A 332 10.75 10.95 -4.24
CA ALA A 332 12.10 11.19 -3.71
C ALA A 332 12.26 10.73 -2.24
N TYR A 333 11.15 10.52 -1.51
CA TYR A 333 11.17 9.96 -0.17
C TYR A 333 11.07 8.43 -0.14
N ASP A 334 10.88 7.77 -1.29
CA ASP A 334 10.70 6.30 -1.33
C ASP A 334 11.93 5.56 -0.78
N ASP A 335 13.13 6.10 -0.96
CA ASP A 335 14.40 5.53 -0.50
C ASP A 335 14.49 5.44 1.04
N LEU A 336 13.74 6.27 1.77
CA LEU A 336 13.64 6.16 3.24
C LEU A 336 13.10 4.81 3.69
N TYR A 337 12.23 4.18 2.89
CA TYR A 337 11.67 2.86 3.17
C TYR A 337 12.59 1.72 2.75
N THR A 338 13.63 1.99 1.95
CA THR A 338 14.50 0.95 1.40
C THR A 338 15.43 0.39 2.47
N SER A 339 15.27 -0.91 2.75
CA SER A 339 16.11 -1.67 3.69
C SER A 339 16.19 -3.14 3.27
N ALA A 340 16.88 -3.96 4.06
CA ALA A 340 16.88 -5.41 3.86
C ALA A 340 15.49 -6.06 4.05
N THR A 341 14.53 -5.38 4.69
CA THR A 341 13.21 -5.92 5.05
C THR A 341 12.03 -5.07 4.59
N SER A 342 12.26 -3.91 4.01
CA SER A 342 11.21 -2.98 3.59
C SER A 342 11.54 -2.28 2.26
N ASP A 343 10.49 -1.77 1.60
CA ASP A 343 10.58 -1.05 0.32
C ASP A 343 9.27 -0.28 0.09
N ALA A 344 9.34 0.95 -0.43
CA ALA A 344 8.17 1.80 -0.68
C ALA A 344 7.14 1.19 -1.64
N SER A 345 7.57 0.26 -2.50
CA SER A 345 6.65 -0.45 -3.40
C SER A 345 5.67 -1.39 -2.68
N ASN A 346 5.86 -1.61 -1.37
CA ASN A 346 4.95 -2.39 -0.54
C ASN A 346 3.89 -1.54 0.15
N LEU A 347 3.98 -0.21 0.11
CA LEU A 347 2.97 0.70 0.67
C LEU A 347 1.62 0.48 0.00
N VAL A 348 0.54 0.45 0.80
CA VAL A 348 -0.82 0.28 0.28
C VAL A 348 -1.36 1.65 -0.14
N THR A 349 -1.45 1.88 -1.44
CA THR A 349 -1.90 3.15 -2.02
C THR A 349 -3.41 3.21 -2.16
N PHE A 350 -3.99 4.36 -1.90
CA PHE A 350 -5.44 4.60 -2.00
C PHE A 350 -5.72 6.06 -2.35
N LEU A 351 -6.97 6.40 -2.70
CA LEU A 351 -7.37 7.76 -3.07
C LEU A 351 -8.45 8.33 -2.16
N GLY A 352 -9.16 7.48 -1.47
CA GLY A 352 -10.19 7.78 -0.48
C GLY A 352 -10.54 6.52 0.27
N ASN A 353 -11.16 6.66 1.43
CA ASN A 353 -11.56 5.55 2.28
C ASN A 353 -12.82 5.91 3.10
N HIS A 354 -13.15 5.06 4.03
CA HIS A 354 -14.33 5.18 4.88
C HIS A 354 -14.27 6.31 5.93
N ASP A 355 -13.07 6.85 6.21
CA ASP A 355 -12.86 7.92 7.18
C ASP A 355 -12.63 9.27 6.50
N MET A 356 -11.89 9.30 5.39
CA MET A 356 -11.56 10.52 4.65
C MET A 356 -12.66 10.94 3.66
N GLY A 357 -13.51 10.00 3.27
CA GLY A 357 -14.49 10.20 2.20
C GLY A 357 -14.03 9.70 0.84
N ARG A 358 -14.87 9.94 -0.16
CA ARG A 358 -14.70 9.38 -1.50
C ARG A 358 -13.80 10.23 -2.39
N VAL A 359 -12.99 9.60 -3.20
CA VAL A 359 -12.01 10.23 -4.11
C VAL A 359 -12.64 11.35 -4.96
N ALA A 360 -13.84 11.13 -5.50
CA ALA A 360 -14.49 12.12 -6.35
C ALA A 360 -14.84 13.41 -5.58
N LYS A 361 -15.29 13.28 -4.32
CA LYS A 361 -15.57 14.43 -3.45
C LYS A 361 -14.31 15.17 -3.05
N ILE A 362 -13.24 14.43 -2.74
CA ILE A 362 -11.97 15.03 -2.37
C ILE A 362 -11.38 15.79 -3.57
N ILE A 363 -11.44 15.25 -4.80
CA ILE A 363 -11.03 15.94 -6.02
C ILE A 363 -11.88 17.20 -6.26
N GLU A 364 -13.20 17.09 -6.13
CA GLU A 364 -14.12 18.22 -6.28
C GLU A 364 -13.80 19.35 -5.28
N SER A 365 -13.52 19.01 -4.03
CA SER A 365 -13.22 19.99 -2.98
C SER A 365 -11.90 20.75 -3.17
N LYS A 366 -10.90 20.13 -3.84
CA LYS A 366 -9.59 20.76 -4.10
C LYS A 366 -9.67 21.83 -5.20
N ARG A 367 -10.64 21.73 -6.10
CA ARG A 367 -10.78 22.65 -7.22
C ARG A 367 -12.25 22.87 -7.51
N ILE A 368 -12.71 24.11 -7.34
CA ILE A 368 -14.06 24.53 -7.78
C ILE A 368 -14.07 24.51 -9.30
N ASN A 369 -14.59 23.43 -9.93
CA ASN A 369 -14.47 23.24 -11.34
C ASN A 369 -15.73 22.80 -12.06
N LYS A 370 -15.59 22.86 -13.35
CA LYS A 370 -16.57 22.43 -14.31
C LYS A 370 -16.92 20.96 -14.08
N ALA A 371 -18.21 20.69 -13.99
CA ALA A 371 -18.73 19.35 -13.71
C ALA A 371 -18.24 18.29 -14.74
N ASP A 372 -17.89 18.72 -15.97
CA ASP A 372 -17.37 17.85 -17.03
C ASP A 372 -15.92 17.38 -16.81
N GLU A 373 -15.15 18.05 -15.93
CA GLU A 373 -13.78 17.63 -15.60
C GLU A 373 -13.71 16.55 -14.50
N LEU A 374 -14.73 16.38 -13.66
CA LEU A 374 -14.66 15.53 -12.48
C LEU A 374 -14.45 14.04 -12.83
N LEU A 375 -15.17 13.52 -13.82
CA LEU A 375 -14.98 12.15 -14.29
C LEU A 375 -13.57 11.90 -14.84
N PRO A 376 -13.05 12.65 -15.82
CA PRO A 376 -11.69 12.40 -16.32
C PRO A 376 -10.62 12.58 -15.26
N ARG A 377 -10.77 13.48 -14.29
CA ARG A 377 -9.85 13.63 -13.15
C ARG A 377 -9.89 12.44 -12.18
N THR A 378 -11.09 11.92 -11.91
CA THR A 378 -11.27 10.71 -11.11
C THR A 378 -10.60 9.50 -11.81
N LEU A 379 -10.78 9.35 -13.11
CA LEU A 379 -10.12 8.31 -13.91
C LEU A 379 -8.58 8.47 -13.88
N LEU A 380 -8.08 9.70 -13.98
CA LEU A 380 -6.64 10.01 -13.92
C LEU A 380 -6.03 9.60 -12.57
N GLY A 381 -6.70 9.91 -11.45
CA GLY A 381 -6.26 9.51 -10.11
C GLY A 381 -6.17 7.99 -9.97
N HIS A 382 -7.19 7.25 -10.42
CA HIS A 382 -7.16 5.79 -10.39
C HIS A 382 -6.03 5.22 -11.28
N ALA A 383 -5.79 5.79 -12.46
CA ALA A 383 -4.71 5.33 -13.33
C ALA A 383 -3.32 5.59 -12.70
N LEU A 384 -3.13 6.75 -12.04
CA LEU A 384 -1.90 7.04 -11.31
C LEU A 384 -1.66 5.99 -10.22
N MET A 385 -2.67 5.69 -9.41
CA MET A 385 -2.60 4.67 -8.36
C MET A 385 -2.31 3.26 -8.92
N TYR A 386 -2.90 2.89 -10.06
CA TYR A 386 -2.72 1.56 -10.66
C TYR A 386 -1.34 1.36 -11.30
N PHE A 387 -0.70 2.42 -11.80
CA PHE A 387 0.50 2.29 -12.62
C PHE A 387 1.76 2.89 -12.00
N SER A 388 1.67 3.57 -10.87
CA SER A 388 2.84 3.95 -10.07
C SER A 388 3.33 2.78 -9.19
N ARG A 389 4.11 3.07 -8.16
CA ARG A 389 4.53 2.09 -7.16
C ARG A 389 3.42 1.88 -6.11
N GLY A 390 3.49 0.78 -5.36
CA GLY A 390 2.58 0.45 -4.27
C GLY A 390 1.50 -0.57 -4.65
N ILE A 391 0.66 -0.88 -3.68
CA ILE A 391 -0.43 -1.87 -3.75
C ILE A 391 -1.76 -1.11 -3.79
N PRO A 392 -2.41 -0.99 -4.94
CA PRO A 392 -3.63 -0.20 -5.08
C PRO A 392 -4.81 -0.77 -4.29
N SER A 393 -5.49 0.09 -3.52
CA SER A 393 -6.73 -0.21 -2.82
C SER A 393 -7.84 0.73 -3.28
N VAL A 394 -8.95 0.18 -3.75
CA VAL A 394 -10.13 0.92 -4.19
C VAL A 394 -11.26 0.72 -3.19
N TYR A 395 -11.82 1.81 -2.70
CA TYR A 395 -12.96 1.80 -1.80
C TYR A 395 -14.25 1.47 -2.55
N TYR A 396 -15.06 0.53 -2.03
CA TYR A 396 -16.30 0.09 -2.66
C TYR A 396 -17.21 1.27 -2.98
N GLY A 397 -17.90 1.21 -4.11
CA GLY A 397 -18.80 2.27 -4.58
C GLY A 397 -18.10 3.35 -5.41
N ASP A 398 -16.77 3.51 -5.35
CA ASP A 398 -16.04 4.43 -6.20
C ASP A 398 -16.15 4.00 -7.67
N GLU A 399 -16.19 2.68 -7.95
CA GLU A 399 -16.35 2.12 -9.29
C GLU A 399 -17.72 2.42 -9.93
N VAL A 400 -18.70 2.81 -9.13
CA VAL A 400 -20.04 3.23 -9.57
C VAL A 400 -20.29 4.71 -9.32
N GLY A 401 -19.24 5.49 -9.10
CA GLY A 401 -19.23 6.94 -9.04
C GLY A 401 -19.91 7.54 -7.82
N MET A 402 -19.97 6.83 -6.69
CA MET A 402 -20.41 7.42 -5.43
C MET A 402 -19.53 8.61 -5.07
N ILE A 403 -20.11 9.69 -4.56
CA ILE A 403 -19.38 10.92 -4.28
C ILE A 403 -19.40 11.29 -2.78
N GLY A 404 -20.46 10.93 -2.05
CA GLY A 404 -20.67 11.38 -0.68
C GLY A 404 -21.11 12.85 -0.61
N THR A 405 -21.91 13.20 0.37
CA THR A 405 -22.51 14.53 0.48
C THR A 405 -21.80 15.45 1.46
N GLY A 406 -20.89 14.93 2.29
CA GLY A 406 -20.21 15.70 3.32
C GLY A 406 -18.70 15.71 3.12
N ALA A 407 -18.08 16.90 3.04
CA ALA A 407 -16.66 17.01 3.23
C ALA A 407 -16.33 16.68 4.68
N GLY A 408 -15.57 15.58 4.94
CA GLY A 408 -15.14 15.17 6.26
C GLY A 408 -16.18 14.45 7.13
N SER A 409 -17.32 14.03 6.58
CA SER A 409 -18.24 13.11 7.27
C SER A 409 -18.04 11.69 6.77
N ASP A 410 -17.46 10.86 7.62
CA ASP A 410 -17.24 9.44 7.41
C ASP A 410 -18.54 8.70 7.10
N GLN A 411 -19.60 8.89 7.93
CA GLN A 411 -20.88 8.22 7.76
C GLN A 411 -21.54 8.50 6.39
N LEU A 412 -21.41 9.72 5.86
CA LEU A 412 -21.95 10.11 4.56
C LEU A 412 -21.19 9.51 3.38
N ALA A 413 -19.99 8.99 3.60
CA ALA A 413 -19.19 8.28 2.61
C ALA A 413 -19.33 6.73 2.70
N ARG A 414 -20.19 6.23 3.59
CA ARG A 414 -20.44 4.79 3.82
C ARG A 414 -21.79 4.35 3.25
N GLN A 415 -22.06 4.78 2.00
CA GLN A 415 -23.33 4.52 1.30
C GLN A 415 -23.55 3.02 1.02
N ASP A 416 -24.85 2.64 0.94
CA ASP A 416 -25.25 1.31 0.53
C ASP A 416 -24.97 1.07 -0.96
N MET A 417 -24.46 -0.11 -1.31
CA MET A 417 -24.37 -0.59 -2.69
C MET A 417 -25.73 -1.09 -3.21
N PHE A 418 -26.54 -1.66 -2.32
CA PHE A 418 -27.91 -2.12 -2.60
C PHE A 418 -28.93 -0.97 -2.50
N ALA A 419 -30.20 -1.24 -2.75
CA ALA A 419 -31.28 -0.24 -2.66
C ALA A 419 -31.37 0.36 -1.25
N THR A 420 -30.97 1.64 -1.13
CA THR A 420 -30.87 2.33 0.16
C THR A 420 -32.22 2.78 0.72
N LYS A 421 -32.32 2.84 2.04
CA LYS A 421 -33.45 3.50 2.75
C LYS A 421 -33.07 4.90 3.24
N VAL A 422 -31.81 5.30 3.18
CA VAL A 422 -31.34 6.65 3.52
C VAL A 422 -31.77 7.63 2.43
N GLY A 423 -32.59 8.64 2.79
CA GLY A 423 -33.22 9.54 1.83
C GLY A 423 -32.24 10.30 0.93
N ILE A 424 -31.17 10.85 1.51
CA ILE A 424 -30.18 11.66 0.79
C ILE A 424 -29.40 10.85 -0.25
N TRP A 425 -29.15 9.57 -0.04
CA TRP A 425 -28.38 8.72 -0.97
C TRP A 425 -29.16 8.33 -2.23
N LYS A 426 -30.51 8.43 -2.19
CA LYS A 426 -31.37 8.17 -3.36
C LYS A 426 -31.22 9.22 -4.45
N THR A 427 -30.96 10.46 -4.04
CA THR A 427 -30.84 11.61 -4.95
C THR A 427 -29.41 12.13 -5.07
N GLU A 428 -28.46 11.47 -4.45
CA GLU A 428 -27.07 11.86 -4.45
C GLU A 428 -26.49 11.92 -5.86
N ALA A 429 -25.73 12.98 -6.13
CA ALA A 429 -24.99 13.12 -7.38
C ALA A 429 -23.94 11.99 -7.49
N ARG A 430 -23.72 11.54 -8.72
CA ARG A 430 -22.69 10.52 -9.02
C ARG A 430 -21.77 11.00 -10.12
N VAL A 431 -20.51 10.61 -10.03
CA VAL A 431 -19.54 10.90 -11.09
C VAL A 431 -19.73 9.91 -12.24
N GLY A 432 -19.99 10.44 -13.45
CA GLY A 432 -20.14 9.62 -14.66
C GLY A 432 -21.52 8.98 -14.86
N SER A 433 -22.47 9.22 -13.96
CA SER A 433 -23.85 8.77 -14.12
C SER A 433 -24.84 9.75 -13.47
N LYS A 434 -26.12 9.57 -13.73
CA LYS A 434 -27.20 10.26 -13.01
C LYS A 434 -27.42 9.61 -11.63
N PRO A 435 -28.04 10.30 -10.67
CA PRO A 435 -28.54 9.70 -9.46
C PRO A 435 -29.41 8.47 -9.75
N ILE A 436 -29.36 7.49 -8.87
CA ILE A 436 -30.16 6.26 -8.97
C ILE A 436 -31.28 6.38 -7.93
N GLY A 437 -32.50 6.64 -8.32
CA GLY A 437 -33.62 6.92 -7.40
C GLY A 437 -33.87 5.87 -6.30
N THR A 438 -33.41 4.62 -6.49
CA THR A 438 -33.41 3.56 -5.47
C THR A 438 -32.11 3.51 -4.67
N GLY A 439 -31.02 4.10 -5.18
CA GLY A 439 -29.66 3.93 -4.67
C GLY A 439 -29.00 2.61 -5.06
N ASP A 440 -29.70 1.66 -5.72
CA ASP A 440 -29.15 0.37 -6.11
C ASP A 440 -28.05 0.51 -7.17
N SER A 441 -26.81 0.44 -6.69
CA SER A 441 -25.60 0.62 -7.51
C SER A 441 -25.26 -0.59 -8.36
N PHE A 442 -25.78 -1.78 -8.03
CA PHE A 442 -25.56 -2.98 -8.83
C PHE A 442 -26.18 -2.86 -10.22
N ALA A 443 -27.28 -2.13 -10.35
CA ALA A 443 -27.98 -1.90 -11.61
C ALA A 443 -27.10 -1.23 -12.69
N ILE A 444 -26.06 -0.48 -12.30
CA ILE A 444 -25.22 0.29 -13.24
C ILE A 444 -23.77 -0.20 -13.33
N THR A 445 -23.35 -1.20 -12.56
CA THR A 445 -21.97 -1.63 -12.46
C THR A 445 -21.33 -1.92 -13.81
N ASP A 446 -21.98 -2.73 -14.64
CA ASP A 446 -21.40 -3.15 -15.93
C ASP A 446 -21.39 -2.01 -16.98
N SER A 447 -22.22 -1.01 -16.81
CA SER A 447 -22.32 0.14 -17.72
C SER A 447 -21.48 1.34 -17.29
N HIS A 448 -21.14 1.44 -16.01
CA HIS A 448 -20.51 2.63 -15.44
C HIS A 448 -19.10 2.89 -16.01
N PRO A 449 -18.75 4.14 -16.40
CA PRO A 449 -17.48 4.45 -17.02
C PRO A 449 -16.27 4.16 -16.13
N ILE A 450 -16.38 4.41 -14.80
CA ILE A 450 -15.28 4.12 -13.87
C ILE A 450 -15.07 2.60 -13.75
N ALA A 451 -16.12 1.80 -13.55
CA ALA A 451 -16.01 0.35 -13.47
C ALA A 451 -15.37 -0.26 -14.73
N LYS A 452 -15.78 0.21 -15.91
CA LYS A 452 -15.16 -0.20 -17.19
C LYS A 452 -13.68 0.16 -17.24
N TYR A 453 -13.33 1.38 -16.78
CA TYR A 453 -11.96 1.84 -16.79
C TYR A 453 -11.07 1.06 -15.82
N LEU A 454 -11.51 0.85 -14.57
CA LEU A 454 -10.79 0.03 -13.59
C LEU A 454 -10.53 -1.40 -14.12
N LYS A 455 -11.51 -1.99 -14.78
CA LYS A 455 -11.34 -3.30 -15.42
C LYS A 455 -10.28 -3.28 -16.52
N VAL A 456 -10.20 -2.22 -17.33
CA VAL A 456 -9.15 -2.04 -18.34
C VAL A 456 -7.79 -1.91 -17.68
N LEU A 457 -7.65 -1.08 -16.62
CA LEU A 457 -6.39 -0.90 -15.88
C LEU A 457 -5.93 -2.22 -15.25
N ALA A 458 -6.84 -2.96 -14.61
CA ALA A 458 -6.57 -4.26 -14.01
C ALA A 458 -6.10 -5.30 -15.08
N GLY A 459 -6.77 -5.33 -16.22
CA GLY A 459 -6.40 -6.20 -17.34
C GLY A 459 -5.02 -5.86 -17.91
N LEU A 460 -4.66 -4.58 -17.99
CA LEU A 460 -3.33 -4.15 -18.43
C LEU A 460 -2.24 -4.57 -17.43
N ARG A 461 -2.48 -4.43 -16.11
CA ARG A 461 -1.55 -4.91 -15.07
C ARG A 461 -1.35 -6.43 -15.16
N ALA A 462 -2.43 -7.18 -15.30
CA ALA A 462 -2.38 -8.65 -15.39
C ALA A 462 -1.63 -9.14 -16.64
N ALA A 463 -1.80 -8.46 -17.77
CA ALA A 463 -1.17 -8.81 -19.04
C ALA A 463 0.27 -8.30 -19.19
N ASN A 464 0.69 -7.33 -18.37
CA ASN A 464 1.99 -6.67 -18.48
C ASN A 464 2.58 -6.49 -17.08
N PRO A 465 3.40 -7.43 -16.57
CA PRO A 465 3.94 -7.39 -15.20
C PRO A 465 4.67 -6.10 -14.84
N ALA A 466 5.33 -5.45 -15.82
CA ALA A 466 5.96 -4.14 -15.63
C ALA A 466 4.98 -3.06 -15.12
N LEU A 467 3.70 -3.14 -15.47
CA LEU A 467 2.69 -2.17 -15.03
C LEU A 467 2.19 -2.44 -13.62
N ALA A 468 2.49 -3.61 -13.03
CA ALA A 468 2.19 -3.89 -11.64
C ALA A 468 3.22 -3.21 -10.73
N ASN A 469 4.04 -3.96 -10.04
CA ASN A 469 4.96 -3.44 -9.03
C ASN A 469 6.43 -3.69 -9.45
N ALA A 470 6.81 -3.20 -10.63
CA ALA A 470 8.15 -3.29 -11.20
C ALA A 470 8.95 -2.01 -10.98
N SER A 471 10.27 -2.09 -11.23
CA SER A 471 11.18 -0.95 -11.20
C SER A 471 10.64 0.23 -12.00
N MET A 472 10.80 1.44 -11.48
CA MET A 472 10.24 2.66 -12.01
C MET A 472 11.27 3.79 -12.01
N GLN A 473 11.22 4.64 -13.05
CA GLN A 473 12.01 5.86 -13.14
C GLN A 473 11.12 7.02 -13.59
N ILE A 474 11.24 8.17 -12.96
CA ILE A 474 10.61 9.40 -13.44
C ILE A 474 11.42 9.94 -14.61
N ARG A 475 10.78 10.13 -15.75
CA ARG A 475 11.40 10.68 -16.96
C ARG A 475 11.02 12.14 -17.22
N TYR A 476 9.89 12.56 -16.70
CA TYR A 476 9.40 13.93 -16.85
C TYR A 476 8.35 14.24 -15.77
N ALA A 477 8.45 15.38 -15.11
CA ALA A 477 7.50 15.76 -14.04
C ALA A 477 7.36 17.29 -13.97
N LYS A 478 6.68 17.92 -14.91
CA LYS A 478 6.41 19.37 -14.93
C LYS A 478 5.26 19.73 -15.86
N GLU A 479 4.75 20.94 -15.69
CA GLU A 479 3.70 21.54 -16.56
C GLU A 479 2.42 20.67 -16.62
N GLY A 480 2.11 19.94 -15.54
CA GLY A 480 0.95 19.04 -15.46
C GLY A 480 1.16 17.67 -16.12
N LEU A 481 2.33 17.38 -16.66
CA LEU A 481 2.66 16.10 -17.26
C LEU A 481 3.67 15.32 -16.39
N LEU A 482 3.27 14.13 -15.95
CA LEU A 482 4.13 13.12 -15.35
C LEU A 482 4.37 11.98 -16.34
N VAL A 483 5.62 11.58 -16.54
CA VAL A 483 5.96 10.40 -17.34
C VAL A 483 6.89 9.47 -16.55
N LEU A 484 6.44 8.24 -16.38
CA LEU A 484 7.17 7.17 -15.72
C LEU A 484 7.69 6.17 -16.77
N SER A 485 8.92 5.70 -16.59
CA SER A 485 9.47 4.55 -17.29
C SER A 485 9.47 3.36 -16.35
N LYS A 486 8.95 2.21 -16.79
CA LYS A 486 8.89 0.96 -16.01
C LYS A 486 9.48 -0.20 -16.81
N LYS A 487 9.99 -1.21 -16.10
CA LYS A 487 10.57 -2.40 -16.70
C LYS A 487 10.24 -3.64 -15.85
N ASP A 488 9.85 -4.71 -16.51
CA ASP A 488 9.88 -6.07 -15.96
C ASP A 488 11.17 -6.77 -16.41
N ASP A 489 11.88 -7.37 -15.45
CA ASP A 489 13.20 -7.98 -15.73
C ASP A 489 13.09 -9.18 -16.66
N ALA A 490 12.03 -9.97 -16.54
CA ALA A 490 11.85 -11.17 -17.37
C ALA A 490 11.54 -10.82 -18.83
N GLU A 491 10.79 -9.74 -19.07
CA GLU A 491 10.46 -9.30 -20.42
C GLU A 491 11.57 -8.43 -21.04
N GLY A 492 12.30 -7.66 -20.24
CA GLY A 492 13.38 -6.78 -20.69
C GLY A 492 12.93 -5.63 -21.58
N ARG A 493 11.65 -5.25 -21.56
CA ARG A 493 11.08 -4.15 -22.32
C ARG A 493 10.78 -2.94 -21.44
N GLU A 494 10.98 -1.75 -21.99
CA GLU A 494 10.61 -0.50 -21.36
C GLU A 494 9.13 -0.16 -21.66
N TYR A 495 8.45 0.34 -20.64
CA TYR A 495 7.11 0.91 -20.73
C TYR A 495 7.15 2.35 -20.33
N LEU A 496 6.43 3.21 -21.04
CA LEU A 496 6.18 4.59 -20.64
C LEU A 496 4.73 4.73 -20.20
N VAL A 497 4.53 5.29 -19.01
CA VAL A 497 3.22 5.66 -18.51
C VAL A 497 3.18 7.17 -18.32
N ALA A 498 2.28 7.83 -19.02
CA ALA A 498 2.16 9.29 -18.99
C ALA A 498 0.80 9.71 -18.47
N PHE A 499 0.79 10.71 -17.56
CA PHE A 499 -0.41 11.26 -16.92
C PHE A 499 -0.43 12.75 -17.16
N ASN A 500 -1.47 13.26 -17.82
CA ASN A 500 -1.65 14.69 -18.06
C ASN A 500 -2.83 15.21 -17.24
N ASN A 501 -2.59 16.05 -16.23
CA ASN A 501 -3.61 16.67 -15.40
C ASN A 501 -4.09 18.03 -15.93
N SER A 502 -3.47 18.52 -17.02
CA SER A 502 -3.86 19.77 -17.68
C SER A 502 -5.11 19.60 -18.54
N THR A 503 -5.89 20.66 -18.68
CA THR A 503 -7.00 20.75 -19.63
C THR A 503 -6.58 20.96 -21.08
N LYS A 504 -5.27 20.93 -21.36
CA LYS A 504 -4.67 21.04 -22.69
C LYS A 504 -3.78 19.84 -22.98
N ALA A 505 -3.62 19.48 -24.24
CA ALA A 505 -2.64 18.52 -24.65
C ALA A 505 -1.22 19.06 -24.38
N ILE A 506 -0.33 18.21 -23.86
CA ILE A 506 1.06 18.56 -23.58
C ILE A 506 1.98 17.72 -24.47
N LYS A 507 2.96 18.41 -25.10
CA LYS A 507 4.01 17.78 -25.90
C LYS A 507 5.33 17.85 -25.16
N ALA A 508 6.00 16.70 -25.00
CA ALA A 508 7.29 16.62 -24.32
C ALA A 508 8.26 15.67 -25.03
N ASN A 509 9.55 15.90 -24.84
CA ASN A 509 10.62 15.02 -25.26
C ASN A 509 11.10 14.20 -24.06
N ILE A 510 10.97 12.88 -24.15
CA ILE A 510 11.24 11.94 -23.08
C ILE A 510 12.49 11.12 -23.43
N THR A 511 13.54 11.21 -22.62
CA THR A 511 14.71 10.33 -22.75
C THR A 511 14.37 8.94 -22.24
N THR A 512 14.66 7.90 -23.02
CA THR A 512 14.32 6.52 -22.72
C THR A 512 15.55 5.63 -22.71
N ALA A 513 15.46 4.46 -22.08
CA ALA A 513 16.48 3.42 -22.14
C ALA A 513 16.47 2.67 -23.48
N THR A 514 15.30 2.65 -24.17
CA THR A 514 15.15 2.01 -25.48
C THR A 514 15.51 2.98 -26.58
N SER A 515 16.54 2.67 -27.36
CA SER A 515 17.13 3.61 -28.33
C SER A 515 16.31 3.77 -29.60
N THR A 516 15.70 2.70 -30.10
CA THR A 516 15.00 2.70 -31.40
C THR A 516 13.91 1.61 -31.45
N GLY A 517 13.05 1.66 -32.45
CA GLY A 517 12.15 0.54 -32.77
C GLY A 517 10.67 0.83 -32.64
N GLY A 518 10.31 2.04 -32.22
CA GLY A 518 8.93 2.47 -32.08
C GLY A 518 8.25 1.94 -30.81
N TRP A 519 7.05 2.43 -30.57
CA TRP A 519 6.27 2.19 -29.36
C TRP A 519 4.83 1.80 -29.72
N LYS A 520 4.29 0.81 -29.05
CA LYS A 520 2.88 0.38 -29.18
C LYS A 520 2.07 1.02 -28.06
N ALA A 521 1.00 1.72 -28.39
CA ALA A 521 0.03 2.19 -27.40
C ALA A 521 -0.81 1.01 -26.88
N LEU A 522 -0.81 0.84 -25.56
CA LEU A 522 -1.65 -0.11 -24.83
C LEU A 522 -2.88 0.58 -24.27
N LEU A 523 -2.75 1.87 -23.90
CA LEU A 523 -3.84 2.70 -23.40
C LEU A 523 -3.74 4.10 -24.01
N GLY A 524 -4.88 4.66 -24.39
CA GLY A 524 -5.00 6.01 -24.94
C GLY A 524 -4.59 6.10 -26.41
N LYS A 525 -4.61 7.34 -26.94
CA LYS A 525 -4.32 7.64 -28.35
C LYS A 525 -3.31 8.80 -28.43
N PRO A 526 -2.02 8.60 -28.08
CA PRO A 526 -1.02 9.64 -28.19
C PRO A 526 -0.55 9.84 -29.64
N THR A 527 0.05 11.02 -29.90
CA THR A 527 0.98 11.15 -31.04
C THR A 527 2.38 10.84 -30.53
N VAL A 528 3.05 9.89 -31.15
CA VAL A 528 4.39 9.40 -30.75
C VAL A 528 5.34 9.40 -31.93
N SER A 529 6.52 9.96 -31.74
CA SER A 529 7.67 9.74 -32.63
C SER A 529 8.91 9.45 -31.77
N ALA A 530 9.78 8.55 -32.25
CA ALA A 530 10.99 8.18 -31.51
C ALA A 530 12.21 8.27 -32.42
N LYS A 531 13.27 8.92 -31.88
CA LYS A 531 14.56 9.07 -32.57
C LYS A 531 15.68 9.14 -31.53
N ASN A 532 16.68 8.27 -31.65
CA ASN A 532 17.91 8.30 -30.83
C ASN A 532 17.63 8.40 -29.32
N GLU A 533 16.88 7.43 -28.75
CA GLU A 533 16.54 7.36 -27.32
C GLU A 533 15.67 8.53 -26.82
N VAL A 534 15.13 9.32 -27.72
CA VAL A 534 14.18 10.39 -27.37
C VAL A 534 12.83 10.08 -27.99
N VAL A 535 11.83 9.97 -27.14
CA VAL A 535 10.42 9.83 -27.53
C VAL A 535 9.77 11.19 -27.43
N THR A 536 9.36 11.75 -28.55
CA THR A 536 8.48 12.93 -28.57
C THR A 536 7.06 12.44 -28.42
N LEU A 537 6.43 12.78 -27.30
CA LEU A 537 5.09 12.32 -26.91
C LEU A 537 4.14 13.51 -26.77
N THR A 538 2.98 13.45 -27.44
CA THR A 538 1.87 14.37 -27.17
C THR A 538 0.78 13.63 -26.42
N VAL A 539 0.52 14.04 -25.18
CA VAL A 539 -0.48 13.45 -24.27
C VAL A 539 -1.73 14.33 -24.29
N PRO A 540 -2.90 13.80 -24.67
CA PRO A 540 -4.15 14.57 -24.66
C PRO A 540 -4.48 15.12 -23.26
N ALA A 541 -5.35 16.13 -23.19
CA ALA A 541 -5.84 16.69 -21.93
C ALA A 541 -6.48 15.63 -21.03
N LEU A 542 -6.28 15.77 -19.71
CA LEU A 542 -6.91 14.94 -18.68
C LEU A 542 -6.89 13.43 -19.02
N SER A 543 -5.73 12.91 -19.42
CA SER A 543 -5.64 11.54 -19.92
C SER A 543 -4.41 10.79 -19.41
N THR A 544 -4.51 9.47 -19.48
CA THR A 544 -3.42 8.55 -19.22
C THR A 544 -3.05 7.81 -20.50
N ILE A 545 -1.75 7.68 -20.76
CA ILE A 545 -1.20 6.94 -21.89
C ILE A 545 -0.29 5.83 -21.34
N VAL A 546 -0.40 4.64 -21.92
CA VAL A 546 0.55 3.55 -21.69
C VAL A 546 1.14 3.11 -23.02
N LEU A 547 2.45 3.17 -23.11
CA LEU A 547 3.23 2.73 -24.25
C LEU A 547 4.14 1.56 -23.85
N LYS A 548 4.31 0.62 -24.75
CA LYS A 548 5.27 -0.49 -24.64
C LYS A 548 6.25 -0.41 -25.79
N ALA A 549 7.54 -0.48 -25.51
CA ALA A 549 8.58 -0.54 -26.53
C ALA A 549 8.42 -1.79 -27.40
N ASN A 550 8.58 -1.67 -28.72
CA ASN A 550 8.51 -2.79 -29.65
C ASN A 550 9.74 -3.71 -29.56
N LYS A 551 10.83 -3.23 -28.97
CA LYS A 551 12.09 -3.96 -28.77
C LYS A 551 12.47 -3.96 -27.27
N ASN A 552 13.34 -4.89 -26.93
CA ASN A 552 13.97 -4.92 -25.61
C ASN A 552 14.93 -3.71 -25.48
N ILE A 553 15.17 -3.31 -24.24
CA ILE A 553 16.21 -2.29 -23.92
C ILE A 553 17.53 -2.74 -24.54
N ASP A 554 18.15 -1.86 -25.33
CA ASP A 554 19.46 -2.08 -25.91
C ASP A 554 20.57 -2.00 -24.85
N LYS A 555 21.83 -2.19 -25.26
CA LYS A 555 22.97 -1.94 -24.39
C LYS A 555 22.97 -0.46 -23.99
N VAL A 556 22.94 -0.19 -22.68
CA VAL A 556 23.01 1.14 -22.12
C VAL A 556 24.31 1.29 -21.31
N ASP A 557 25.03 2.36 -21.51
CA ASP A 557 26.25 2.64 -20.76
C ASP A 557 25.92 2.95 -19.28
N VAL A 558 26.70 2.36 -18.40
CA VAL A 558 26.66 2.60 -16.96
C VAL A 558 28.00 3.17 -16.53
N LYS A 559 27.96 4.35 -15.93
CA LYS A 559 29.15 4.97 -15.33
C LYS A 559 28.96 4.99 -13.83
N VAL A 560 29.84 4.31 -13.11
CA VAL A 560 29.86 4.29 -11.65
C VAL A 560 30.87 5.31 -11.12
N GLY A 561 30.52 6.02 -10.08
CA GLY A 561 31.36 6.98 -9.37
C GLY A 561 31.69 6.50 -7.97
N LYS A 562 31.37 7.28 -6.94
CA LYS A 562 31.69 6.99 -5.53
C LYS A 562 30.43 6.77 -4.70
N ILE A 563 30.60 6.18 -3.53
CA ILE A 563 29.63 6.15 -2.45
C ILE A 563 29.88 7.35 -1.55
N THR A 564 28.84 8.05 -1.14
CA THR A 564 28.88 9.10 -0.11
C THR A 564 27.82 8.79 0.94
N SER A 565 28.07 9.16 2.19
CA SER A 565 27.11 8.99 3.27
C SER A 565 27.22 10.17 4.22
N GLU A 566 26.08 10.82 4.47
CA GLU A 566 26.00 12.02 5.28
C GLU A 566 24.71 12.00 6.13
N MET A 567 24.74 12.64 7.29
CA MET A 567 23.55 12.77 8.13
C MET A 567 22.50 13.63 7.43
N ASP A 568 21.33 13.06 7.20
CA ASP A 568 20.14 13.81 6.84
C ASP A 568 19.40 14.25 8.12
N TYR A 569 19.53 15.51 8.46
CA TYR A 569 18.93 16.08 9.67
C TYR A 569 17.39 16.14 9.64
N LEU A 570 16.76 15.96 8.48
CA LEU A 570 15.30 15.92 8.37
C LEU A 570 14.75 14.56 8.81
N SER A 571 15.38 13.48 8.36
CA SER A 571 14.97 12.12 8.71
C SER A 571 15.64 11.60 9.98
N GLY A 572 16.80 12.15 10.36
CA GLY A 572 17.63 11.63 11.44
C GLY A 572 18.37 10.33 11.09
N TYR A 573 18.55 10.04 9.79
CA TYR A 573 19.26 8.88 9.26
C TYR A 573 20.47 9.32 8.46
N TYR A 574 21.44 8.43 8.25
CA TYR A 574 22.55 8.68 7.32
C TYR A 574 22.11 8.31 5.90
N GLU A 575 21.96 9.31 5.04
CA GLU A 575 21.69 9.10 3.62
C GLU A 575 22.95 8.62 2.90
N THR A 576 22.92 7.41 2.38
CA THR A 576 24.02 6.77 1.67
C THR A 576 23.71 6.67 0.19
N LYS A 577 24.42 7.43 -0.62
CA LYS A 577 24.20 7.59 -2.06
C LYS A 577 25.24 6.88 -2.90
N ALA A 578 24.80 6.22 -3.97
CA ALA A 578 25.67 5.70 -5.03
C ALA A 578 25.62 6.65 -6.22
N SER A 579 26.77 7.23 -6.57
CA SER A 579 26.87 8.04 -7.79
C SER A 579 26.90 7.12 -9.02
N VAL A 580 25.78 7.04 -9.73
CA VAL A 580 25.62 6.24 -10.94
C VAL A 580 24.93 7.06 -12.02
N VAL A 581 25.51 7.06 -13.24
CA VAL A 581 24.94 7.74 -14.39
C VAL A 581 24.59 6.71 -15.46
N SER A 582 23.32 6.61 -15.79
CA SER A 582 22.78 5.75 -16.85
C SER A 582 21.39 6.23 -17.28
N LYS A 583 20.96 5.83 -18.48
CA LYS A 583 19.57 5.95 -18.93
C LYS A 583 18.75 4.69 -18.64
N ASP A 584 19.42 3.62 -18.24
CA ASP A 584 18.81 2.31 -17.92
C ASP A 584 18.01 2.37 -16.62
N LEU A 585 17.17 1.37 -16.41
CA LEU A 585 16.49 1.09 -15.15
C LEU A 585 17.38 0.09 -14.39
N LEU A 586 18.19 0.61 -13.47
CA LEU A 586 19.20 -0.14 -12.74
C LEU A 586 18.63 -0.68 -11.44
N LYS A 587 19.31 -1.69 -10.88
CA LYS A 587 19.20 -2.11 -9.48
C LYS A 587 20.51 -1.79 -8.78
N VAL A 588 20.46 -1.06 -7.67
CA VAL A 588 21.64 -0.71 -6.87
C VAL A 588 21.45 -1.29 -5.47
N THR A 589 22.24 -2.30 -5.13
CA THR A 589 22.20 -2.94 -3.81
C THR A 589 23.34 -2.40 -2.96
N PHE A 590 23.00 -1.93 -1.76
CA PHE A 590 23.93 -1.40 -0.79
C PHE A 590 24.20 -2.41 0.30
N TYR A 591 25.43 -2.40 0.79
CA TYR A 591 25.89 -3.29 1.87
C TYR A 591 26.78 -2.51 2.85
N CYS A 592 26.79 -2.95 4.11
CA CYS A 592 27.74 -2.51 5.11
C CYS A 592 28.40 -3.70 5.82
N LYS A 593 29.54 -3.44 6.44
CA LYS A 593 30.15 -4.32 7.45
C LYS A 593 30.86 -3.49 8.51
N SER A 594 30.85 -3.97 9.76
CA SER A 594 31.43 -3.26 10.92
C SER A 594 32.85 -3.68 11.27
N SER A 595 33.40 -4.74 10.63
CA SER A 595 34.78 -5.19 10.84
C SER A 595 35.38 -5.70 9.54
N THR A 596 36.71 -5.72 9.45
CA THR A 596 37.43 -6.15 8.24
C THR A 596 37.07 -7.58 7.84
N ASP A 597 36.86 -8.47 8.80
CA ASP A 597 36.55 -9.89 8.60
C ASP A 597 35.06 -10.22 8.77
N GLY A 598 34.20 -9.20 9.00
CA GLY A 598 32.78 -9.38 9.16
C GLY A 598 32.06 -9.67 7.85
N PRO A 599 30.87 -10.29 7.90
CA PRO A 599 30.06 -10.52 6.73
C PRO A 599 29.48 -9.18 6.19
N TRP A 600 29.27 -9.10 4.88
CA TRP A 600 28.52 -8.02 4.27
C TRP A 600 27.03 -8.20 4.60
N ILE A 601 26.44 -7.17 5.20
CA ILE A 601 25.00 -7.08 5.54
C ILE A 601 24.34 -6.20 4.48
N SER A 602 23.25 -6.66 3.88
CA SER A 602 22.49 -5.86 2.92
C SER A 602 21.76 -4.72 3.65
N LEU A 603 21.90 -3.51 3.13
CA LEU A 603 21.14 -2.32 3.53
C LEU A 603 19.89 -2.12 2.70
N GLY A 604 19.74 -2.87 1.60
CA GLY A 604 18.60 -2.81 0.69
C GLY A 604 19.00 -2.63 -0.77
N THR A 605 18.02 -2.73 -1.65
CA THR A 605 18.16 -2.52 -3.10
C THR A 605 17.25 -1.40 -3.55
N ASP A 606 17.84 -0.34 -4.08
CA ASP A 606 17.13 0.76 -4.69
C ASP A 606 17.05 0.59 -6.22
N THR A 607 15.89 0.88 -6.80
CA THR A 607 15.62 0.75 -8.24
C THR A 607 15.20 2.06 -8.89
N THR A 608 15.26 3.17 -8.16
CA THR A 608 14.83 4.52 -8.61
C THR A 608 15.96 5.52 -8.43
N ALA A 609 16.40 6.16 -9.52
CA ALA A 609 17.44 7.21 -9.42
C ALA A 609 16.86 8.53 -8.86
N PRO A 610 17.65 9.23 -8.01
CA PRO A 610 19.01 8.98 -7.57
C PRO A 610 19.08 7.84 -6.57
N TYR A 611 20.05 6.93 -6.69
CA TYR A 611 20.12 5.71 -5.89
C TYR A 611 20.65 5.98 -4.50
N SER A 612 19.82 5.67 -3.47
CA SER A 612 20.20 5.84 -2.08
C SER A 612 19.56 4.81 -1.13
N VAL A 613 20.14 4.68 0.05
CA VAL A 613 19.57 3.98 1.21
C VAL A 613 19.85 4.80 2.46
N TYR A 614 19.05 4.57 3.49
CA TYR A 614 19.17 5.30 4.76
C TYR A 614 19.60 4.36 5.89
N ILE A 615 20.70 4.67 6.57
CA ILE A 615 21.24 3.90 7.70
C ILE A 615 20.72 4.52 8.99
N ASP A 616 20.05 3.72 9.81
CA ASP A 616 19.55 4.17 11.11
C ASP A 616 20.70 4.26 12.13
N PRO A 617 21.00 5.46 12.67
CA PRO A 617 22.04 5.59 13.67
C PRO A 617 21.75 4.82 14.98
N LEU A 618 20.49 4.48 15.26
CA LEU A 618 20.16 3.65 16.44
C LEU A 618 20.60 2.19 16.28
N GLU A 619 20.63 1.67 15.04
CA GLU A 619 21.08 0.30 14.76
C GLU A 619 22.63 0.17 14.73
N TYR A 620 23.36 1.25 14.44
CA TYR A 620 24.80 1.27 14.21
C TYR A 620 25.55 2.33 15.04
N SER A 621 24.99 2.77 16.17
CA SER A 621 25.56 3.83 17.01
C SER A 621 27.04 3.60 17.32
N GLU A 622 27.86 4.64 17.16
CA GLU A 622 29.32 4.67 17.41
C GLU A 622 30.15 3.63 16.61
N GLN A 623 29.59 3.05 15.54
CA GLN A 623 30.28 2.07 14.71
C GLN A 623 30.94 2.72 13.50
N SER A 624 32.13 2.21 13.15
CA SER A 624 32.74 2.48 11.84
C SER A 624 32.31 1.40 10.87
N LEU A 625 31.72 1.81 9.75
CA LEU A 625 31.19 0.92 8.72
C LEU A 625 31.99 1.08 7.43
N GLU A 626 32.37 -0.06 6.81
CA GLU A 626 32.77 -0.09 5.40
C GLU A 626 31.52 -0.29 4.55
N LEU A 627 31.35 0.55 3.53
CA LEU A 627 30.21 0.57 2.63
C LEU A 627 30.59 0.05 1.25
N ARG A 628 29.70 -0.72 0.63
CA ARG A 628 29.81 -1.22 -0.73
C ARG A 628 28.49 -1.06 -1.47
N ALA A 629 28.52 -0.77 -2.77
CA ALA A 629 27.34 -0.79 -3.62
C ALA A 629 27.60 -1.54 -4.92
N THR A 630 26.67 -2.40 -5.31
CA THR A 630 26.69 -3.18 -6.55
C THR A 630 25.55 -2.75 -7.45
N VAL A 631 25.83 -2.41 -8.70
CA VAL A 631 24.87 -1.97 -9.71
C VAL A 631 24.66 -3.08 -10.72
N VAL A 632 23.39 -3.41 -11.01
CA VAL A 632 23.03 -4.34 -12.09
C VAL A 632 22.16 -3.63 -13.11
N ASN A 633 22.55 -3.73 -14.37
CA ASN A 633 21.80 -3.14 -15.47
C ASN A 633 20.74 -4.09 -16.03
N SER A 634 19.93 -3.61 -16.97
CA SER A 634 18.85 -4.38 -17.61
C SER A 634 19.31 -5.61 -18.40
N LYS A 635 20.61 -5.76 -18.64
CA LYS A 635 21.22 -6.92 -19.30
C LYS A 635 21.88 -7.89 -18.33
N GLY A 636 21.78 -7.64 -17.03
CA GLY A 636 22.40 -8.44 -15.99
C GLY A 636 23.92 -8.20 -15.81
N ALA A 637 24.49 -7.18 -16.47
CA ALA A 637 25.86 -6.80 -16.22
C ALA A 637 25.99 -6.12 -14.87
N SER A 638 26.98 -6.52 -14.08
CA SER A 638 27.24 -6.03 -12.73
C SER A 638 28.45 -5.10 -12.69
N TYR A 639 28.36 -4.05 -11.91
CA TYR A 639 29.41 -3.06 -11.65
C TYR A 639 29.48 -2.83 -10.14
N GLU A 640 30.70 -2.67 -9.62
CA GLU A 640 30.90 -2.37 -8.19
C GLU A 640 31.50 -0.97 -8.05
N LEU A 641 30.98 -0.17 -7.11
CA LEU A 641 31.52 1.14 -6.77
C LEU A 641 32.72 0.97 -5.84
N PRO A 642 33.71 1.89 -5.87
CA PRO A 642 34.74 1.95 -4.84
C PRO A 642 34.13 1.99 -3.44
N HIS A 643 34.67 1.20 -2.53
CA HIS A 643 34.21 1.14 -1.14
C HIS A 643 34.42 2.51 -0.45
N ALA A 644 33.61 2.77 0.54
CA ALA A 644 33.70 3.98 1.37
C ALA A 644 33.65 3.59 2.85
N ASN A 645 34.25 4.41 3.70
CA ASN A 645 34.18 4.24 5.15
C ASN A 645 33.40 5.42 5.76
N ILE A 646 32.59 5.11 6.76
CA ILE A 646 31.82 6.10 7.52
C ILE A 646 31.88 5.73 8.99
N THR A 647 31.87 6.73 9.86
CA THR A 647 31.61 6.54 11.30
C THR A 647 30.24 7.13 11.64
N ILE A 648 29.37 6.30 12.19
CA ILE A 648 28.04 6.70 12.65
C ILE A 648 28.21 7.36 14.03
N ALA A 649 27.82 8.60 14.17
CA ALA A 649 27.82 9.29 15.46
C ALA A 649 26.74 8.70 16.40
N ALA A 650 26.92 8.89 17.72
CA ALA A 650 25.83 8.65 18.66
C ALA A 650 24.63 9.54 18.30
N PRO A 651 23.39 9.04 18.40
CA PRO A 651 22.16 9.76 18.08
C PRO A 651 21.87 10.91 19.06
#